data_4bf639f61213044f8e0acec518e9df72
#
_entry.id   4bf639f61213044f8e0acec518e9df72
#
_cell.length_a   1.000
_cell.length_b   1.000
_cell.length_c   1.000
_cell.angle_alpha   90.00
_cell.angle_beta   90.00
_cell.angle_gamma   90.00
#
_symmetry.space_group_name_H-M   'P 1'
#
loop_
_entity.id
_entity.type
_entity.pdbx_description
1 polymer ?
#
loop_
_entity_poly.entity_id
_entity_poly.type
_entity_poly.pdbx_seq_one_letter_code
_entity_poly.pdbx_strand_id
1 'polypeptide(L)'
;VSKVHELATELLPLVREQISSAITQTELHRPLNLSQWHEQLAMLDGVRESLDVFVPEVFERSAADMVIATATKQWRRDKHVEMSGSDRRRFIKQARSLVRPGRQVEDLYSELVLVQRRREQWQRYSSEGGWPRLPLGLDEMERVAAQTEQMLSELAPLLEGPAEGMDLMEMPIMKLHSMLRELDTEEASAKDIPRINSIEQQLEHYGLTDLVADLAQRQVPKQHLEQELTYCWWSSILAHCLAEDPDMGGLDTTALANLASQLRQADINQVHTLAAPVAQAYAMRVRQEVGADKEQARALYRALGRSDNASLRDVLDTYPLAKIIKPIWIVPPSLVPSVLKPTTQVDLVIIDASYPLPLSQVVPALARSRQLVVVGDSHAVDNGVAGVLAPVLQHVQLSTTRHNLDPEIARFLAANGYADVIDVIPSPPGAQTLTLTAVDGRGTPAPGRNEVETVRAEVDAVVDHIIDAALTRPEQSLAVVALNSRHAEAIRAAVAAETNGSPALEEFFNADKSEPFVVVDISQAYRLRRDHIIIAVGYAKTPNGSLVHSFGQLSTRDGAGGLVAALCASRGTTTVVSCLSAADIDPSRLHGAGERLLRQLLERAQVGPLPLDDAGKAPDRLLLDLALHCFQMGLSVVPRYGTDGPGAIPLAVGHPDYPDELLVAVLTDDEAYMDEPSVRMRERYWVERLERRGWTVYRAFSAGVFVDPSAEAERICQLVLDIVDKRQSVSDDGEAVPELISDDGEATAGYGASGLAGAGGLAGAGGRPVPPPPGLSSSAAGVNSAGQGASAASAHSAAAAGQGSEEAGQGAVGTNAAGAGDGNTARERDVRPPIAQGLPLQAYSDDQLDDLVSWIRSDGVERSEDEEVEQLRETLALKRRGTTVDAVLHHAVKRGRN
;
A
#
# COMPACT_ATOMS: atom_id res chain seq x y z
N VAL A 1 -26.11 -36.59 25.93
CA VAL A 1 -24.87 -36.99 26.63
C VAL A 1 -25.17 -38.11 27.61
N SER A 2 -26.02 -37.97 28.68
CA SER A 2 -26.27 -39.01 29.67
C SER A 2 -26.79 -40.32 29.07
N LYS A 3 -27.64 -40.27 28.04
CA LYS A 3 -28.14 -41.46 27.33
C LYS A 3 -27.06 -42.17 26.53
N VAL A 4 -26.13 -41.43 25.92
CA VAL A 4 -24.97 -42.01 25.21
C VAL A 4 -24.07 -42.74 26.21
N HIS A 5 -23.81 -42.10 27.35
CA HIS A 5 -23.04 -42.71 28.44
C HIS A 5 -23.67 -44.02 28.94
N GLU A 6 -24.97 -44.02 29.28
CA GLU A 6 -25.73 -45.19 29.74
C GLU A 6 -25.73 -46.31 28.68
N LEU A 7 -25.96 -45.96 27.39
CA LEU A 7 -25.89 -46.95 26.31
C LEU A 7 -24.48 -47.53 26.12
N ALA A 8 -23.44 -46.70 26.18
CA ALA A 8 -22.06 -47.12 25.93
C ALA A 8 -21.46 -47.91 27.08
N THR A 9 -21.78 -47.55 28.34
CA THR A 9 -21.11 -48.14 29.53
C THR A 9 -21.92 -49.21 30.24
N GLU A 10 -23.26 -49.18 30.16
CA GLU A 10 -24.13 -50.06 30.90
C GLU A 10 -24.94 -50.99 29.98
N LEU A 11 -25.79 -50.43 29.09
CA LEU A 11 -26.78 -51.24 28.36
C LEU A 11 -26.16 -52.13 27.28
N LEU A 12 -25.33 -51.62 26.38
CA LEU A 12 -24.72 -52.42 25.32
C LEU A 12 -23.74 -53.49 25.83
N PRO A 13 -22.90 -53.22 26.85
CA PRO A 13 -22.15 -54.30 27.52
C PRO A 13 -23.03 -55.36 28.11
N LEU A 14 -24.17 -54.99 28.79
CA LEU A 14 -25.12 -55.91 29.38
C LEU A 14 -25.84 -56.73 28.29
N VAL A 15 -26.32 -56.10 27.21
CA VAL A 15 -26.89 -56.80 26.04
C VAL A 15 -25.90 -57.82 25.47
N ARG A 16 -24.64 -57.50 25.33
CA ARG A 16 -23.62 -58.42 24.84
C ARG A 16 -23.40 -59.61 25.77
N GLU A 17 -23.42 -59.38 27.07
CA GLU A 17 -23.32 -60.43 28.07
C GLU A 17 -24.55 -61.34 28.01
N GLN A 18 -25.77 -60.75 27.93
CA GLN A 18 -27.02 -61.50 27.81
C GLN A 18 -27.06 -62.33 26.52
N ILE A 19 -26.65 -61.78 25.38
CA ILE A 19 -26.50 -62.51 24.12
C ILE A 19 -25.55 -63.68 24.28
N SER A 20 -24.40 -63.47 24.89
CA SER A 20 -23.42 -64.54 25.11
C SER A 20 -23.95 -65.63 26.05
N SER A 21 -24.68 -65.23 27.09
CA SER A 21 -25.37 -66.16 27.99
C SER A 21 -26.49 -67.01 27.31
N ALA A 22 -27.31 -66.26 26.52
CA ALA A 22 -28.43 -66.92 25.79
C ALA A 22 -27.88 -67.90 24.75
N ILE A 23 -26.84 -67.53 23.96
CA ILE A 23 -26.24 -68.43 22.99
C ILE A 23 -25.66 -69.71 23.65
N THR A 24 -24.93 -69.50 24.76
CA THR A 24 -24.34 -70.64 25.47
C THR A 24 -25.44 -71.64 25.99
N GLN A 25 -26.60 -71.14 26.38
CA GLN A 25 -27.66 -71.96 26.90
C GLN A 25 -28.56 -72.58 25.80
N THR A 26 -28.68 -71.85 24.65
CA THR A 26 -29.67 -72.22 23.60
C THR A 26 -29.00 -72.75 22.31
N GLU A 27 -27.71 -72.65 22.15
CA GLU A 27 -26.94 -72.95 20.92
C GLU A 27 -27.45 -72.25 19.63
N LEU A 28 -28.03 -71.02 19.78
CA LEU A 28 -28.49 -70.19 18.66
C LEU A 28 -27.32 -69.43 18.01
N HIS A 29 -27.47 -69.10 16.76
CA HIS A 29 -26.52 -68.20 16.05
C HIS A 29 -26.38 -66.87 16.77
N ARG A 30 -25.16 -66.33 16.81
CA ARG A 30 -24.91 -65.02 17.40
C ARG A 30 -25.50 -63.92 16.51
N PRO A 31 -26.40 -63.10 17.04
CA PRO A 31 -26.93 -61.98 16.29
C PRO A 31 -25.80 -60.98 15.94
N LEU A 32 -25.83 -60.42 14.72
CA LEU A 32 -24.86 -59.41 14.25
C LEU A 32 -25.26 -58.01 14.68
N ASN A 33 -26.55 -57.72 14.75
CA ASN A 33 -27.14 -56.42 15.09
C ASN A 33 -28.30 -56.61 16.12
N LEU A 34 -28.80 -55.45 16.57
CA LEU A 34 -29.85 -55.45 17.58
C LEU A 34 -31.21 -55.89 17.01
N SER A 35 -31.52 -55.62 15.74
CA SER A 35 -32.72 -56.13 15.08
C SER A 35 -32.79 -57.67 15.13
N GLN A 36 -31.70 -58.33 14.76
CA GLN A 36 -31.62 -59.81 14.84
C GLN A 36 -31.74 -60.32 16.28
N TRP A 37 -31.20 -59.60 17.26
CA TRP A 37 -31.38 -59.92 18.66
C TRP A 37 -32.88 -59.85 19.07
N HIS A 38 -33.58 -58.80 18.68
CA HIS A 38 -35.03 -58.65 18.95
C HIS A 38 -35.85 -59.78 18.30
N GLU A 39 -35.49 -60.12 17.04
CA GLU A 39 -36.17 -61.29 16.39
C GLU A 39 -35.93 -62.61 17.13
N GLN A 40 -34.72 -62.82 17.66
CA GLN A 40 -34.40 -64.01 18.46
C GLN A 40 -35.15 -63.97 19.80
N LEU A 41 -35.24 -62.80 20.48
CA LEU A 41 -36.03 -62.69 21.70
C LEU A 41 -37.55 -62.98 21.47
N ALA A 42 -38.11 -62.41 20.41
CA ALA A 42 -39.49 -62.64 20.02
C ALA A 42 -39.80 -64.15 19.70
N MET A 43 -38.81 -64.80 19.07
CA MET A 43 -38.90 -66.28 18.88
C MET A 43 -38.83 -67.03 20.21
N LEU A 44 -37.91 -66.66 21.13
CA LEU A 44 -37.80 -67.28 22.44
C LEU A 44 -39.04 -67.06 23.28
N ASP A 45 -39.65 -65.89 23.25
CA ASP A 45 -40.93 -65.62 23.90
C ASP A 45 -42.04 -66.50 23.35
N GLY A 46 -42.10 -66.62 21.99
CA GLY A 46 -43.02 -67.63 21.42
C GLY A 46 -42.79 -69.04 21.84
N VAL A 47 -41.50 -69.45 22.01
CA VAL A 47 -41.19 -70.78 22.56
C VAL A 47 -41.67 -70.90 24.01
N ARG A 48 -41.49 -69.88 24.84
CA ARG A 48 -42.01 -69.79 26.23
C ARG A 48 -43.53 -70.00 26.28
N GLU A 49 -44.25 -69.29 25.46
CA GLU A 49 -45.72 -69.47 25.35
C GLU A 49 -46.13 -70.95 25.05
N SER A 50 -45.36 -71.60 24.13
CA SER A 50 -45.63 -73.03 23.84
C SER A 50 -45.32 -73.96 25.01
N LEU A 51 -44.22 -73.61 25.74
CA LEU A 51 -43.80 -74.37 26.92
C LEU A 51 -44.75 -74.16 28.15
N ASP A 52 -45.53 -73.09 28.16
CA ASP A 52 -46.60 -72.87 29.16
C ASP A 52 -47.79 -73.77 28.93
N VAL A 53 -48.01 -74.23 27.71
CA VAL A 53 -49.08 -75.16 27.33
C VAL A 53 -48.62 -76.58 27.33
N PHE A 54 -47.44 -76.84 26.83
CA PHE A 54 -46.87 -78.19 26.63
C PHE A 54 -45.61 -78.38 27.47
N VAL A 55 -45.30 -79.69 27.69
CA VAL A 55 -43.99 -80.12 28.24
C VAL A 55 -42.93 -80.05 27.17
N PRO A 56 -41.62 -79.78 27.49
CA PRO A 56 -40.52 -79.60 26.50
C PRO A 56 -40.42 -80.70 25.42
N GLU A 57 -40.81 -81.93 25.71
CA GLU A 57 -40.78 -83.06 24.78
C GLU A 57 -41.72 -82.85 23.58
N VAL A 58 -42.57 -81.83 23.53
CA VAL A 58 -43.42 -81.48 22.40
C VAL A 58 -42.53 -81.06 21.21
N PHE A 59 -41.38 -80.41 21.45
CA PHE A 59 -40.46 -80.05 20.42
C PHE A 59 -39.59 -81.21 19.94
N GLU A 60 -39.34 -82.19 20.72
CA GLU A 60 -38.52 -83.39 20.39
C GLU A 60 -39.22 -84.38 19.46
N ARG A 61 -40.55 -84.34 19.44
CA ARG A 61 -41.40 -85.26 18.65
C ARG A 61 -41.93 -84.62 17.40
N SER A 62 -42.32 -85.37 16.40
CA SER A 62 -42.92 -84.86 15.15
C SER A 62 -44.22 -84.16 15.44
N ALA A 63 -44.14 -82.81 15.54
CA ALA A 63 -45.33 -81.91 15.68
C ALA A 63 -46.26 -82.03 14.47
N ALA A 64 -45.68 -82.20 13.25
CA ALA A 64 -46.41 -82.29 11.97
C ALA A 64 -47.48 -83.49 12.02
N ASP A 65 -47.04 -84.68 12.50
CA ASP A 65 -48.01 -85.78 12.57
C ASP A 65 -49.10 -85.52 13.59
N MET A 66 -48.76 -84.86 14.70
CA MET A 66 -49.76 -84.50 15.72
C MET A 66 -50.67 -83.36 15.21
N VAL A 67 -50.22 -82.39 14.43
CA VAL A 67 -51.04 -81.34 13.76
C VAL A 67 -51.97 -81.99 12.74
N ILE A 68 -51.52 -82.93 11.91
CA ILE A 68 -52.34 -83.67 10.95
C ILE A 68 -53.41 -84.47 11.68
N ALA A 69 -53.09 -85.12 12.81
CA ALA A 69 -53.95 -85.94 13.58
C ALA A 69 -55.11 -85.15 14.28
N THR A 70 -54.76 -83.98 14.80
CA THR A 70 -55.75 -83.11 15.48
C THR A 70 -56.53 -82.21 14.51
N ALA A 71 -56.08 -82.02 13.27
CA ALA A 71 -56.74 -81.21 12.20
C ALA A 71 -58.17 -81.77 11.90
N THR A 72 -59.09 -80.91 11.45
CA THR A 72 -60.41 -81.23 11.04
C THR A 72 -60.42 -82.16 9.82
N LYS A 73 -61.51 -82.95 9.64
CA LYS A 73 -61.64 -83.89 8.50
C LYS A 73 -61.56 -83.10 7.16
N GLN A 74 -62.08 -81.84 7.13
CA GLN A 74 -62.12 -81.04 5.93
C GLN A 74 -60.67 -80.57 5.63
N TRP A 75 -59.89 -80.02 6.55
CA TRP A 75 -58.50 -79.60 6.41
C TRP A 75 -57.61 -80.71 5.82
N ARG A 76 -57.75 -81.95 6.31
CA ARG A 76 -56.95 -83.11 5.80
C ARG A 76 -57.28 -83.47 4.35
N ARG A 77 -58.60 -83.37 3.95
CA ARG A 77 -58.99 -83.54 2.54
C ARG A 77 -58.43 -82.43 1.64
N ASP A 78 -58.50 -81.15 2.05
CA ASP A 78 -58.05 -80.04 1.30
C ASP A 78 -56.55 -80.08 1.13
N LYS A 79 -55.81 -80.64 2.05
CA LYS A 79 -54.35 -80.77 2.00
C LYS A 79 -53.86 -82.14 1.44
N HIS A 80 -54.82 -83.02 1.00
CA HIS A 80 -54.51 -84.35 0.49
C HIS A 80 -53.62 -85.22 1.38
N VAL A 81 -53.82 -85.13 2.71
CA VAL A 81 -53.04 -85.93 3.67
C VAL A 81 -53.91 -87.04 4.27
N GLU A 82 -53.54 -88.29 3.99
CA GLU A 82 -54.19 -89.48 4.57
C GLU A 82 -53.45 -89.97 5.77
N MET A 83 -54.24 -90.26 6.86
CA MET A 83 -53.73 -90.89 8.09
C MET A 83 -54.68 -92.01 8.51
N SER A 84 -54.10 -93.12 8.89
CA SER A 84 -54.91 -94.27 9.39
C SER A 84 -55.69 -93.91 10.67
N GLY A 85 -56.87 -94.55 10.88
CA GLY A 85 -57.68 -94.23 12.08
C GLY A 85 -57.00 -94.69 13.41
N SER A 86 -56.08 -95.63 13.33
CA SER A 86 -55.22 -96.13 14.44
C SER A 86 -54.16 -95.12 14.80
N ASP A 87 -53.48 -94.64 13.79
CA ASP A 87 -52.37 -93.68 13.96
C ASP A 87 -52.92 -92.31 14.41
N ARG A 88 -54.02 -91.91 13.88
CA ARG A 88 -54.68 -90.69 14.37
C ARG A 88 -54.99 -90.71 15.84
N ARG A 89 -55.61 -91.87 16.34
CA ARG A 89 -55.90 -92.02 17.79
C ARG A 89 -54.61 -92.05 18.61
N ARG A 90 -53.56 -92.67 18.14
CA ARG A 90 -52.26 -92.70 18.80
C ARG A 90 -51.64 -91.26 18.92
N PHE A 91 -51.65 -90.53 17.85
CA PHE A 91 -51.05 -89.17 17.83
C PHE A 91 -51.89 -88.17 18.63
N ILE A 92 -53.28 -88.28 18.61
CA ILE A 92 -54.15 -87.42 19.49
C ILE A 92 -53.89 -87.79 20.98
N LYS A 93 -53.77 -89.02 21.30
CA LYS A 93 -53.38 -89.41 22.68
C LYS A 93 -52.02 -88.92 23.09
N GLN A 94 -51.10 -88.99 22.23
CA GLN A 94 -49.71 -88.47 22.41
C GLN A 94 -49.76 -86.93 22.56
N ALA A 95 -50.44 -86.19 21.71
CA ALA A 95 -50.54 -84.75 21.78
C ALA A 95 -51.18 -84.32 23.12
N ARG A 96 -52.21 -85.01 23.57
CA ARG A 96 -52.81 -84.76 24.91
C ARG A 96 -51.89 -85.04 26.10
N SER A 97 -51.08 -86.09 26.02
CA SER A 97 -50.13 -86.42 27.07
C SER A 97 -48.93 -85.40 27.16
N LEU A 98 -48.76 -84.62 26.14
CA LEU A 98 -47.74 -83.57 26.12
C LEU A 98 -48.29 -82.25 26.66
N VAL A 99 -49.60 -82.09 26.90
CA VAL A 99 -50.13 -80.91 27.56
C VAL A 99 -49.77 -81.00 29.06
N ARG A 100 -49.37 -79.78 29.59
CA ARG A 100 -49.02 -79.77 31.05
C ARG A 100 -50.12 -80.19 31.96
N PRO A 101 -49.86 -80.93 33.05
CA PRO A 101 -50.89 -81.30 34.01
C PRO A 101 -51.60 -80.08 34.59
N GLY A 102 -53.01 -80.18 34.54
CA GLY A 102 -53.86 -79.07 35.02
C GLY A 102 -54.19 -77.98 34.02
N ARG A 103 -53.61 -77.96 32.78
CA ARG A 103 -53.95 -77.02 31.72
C ARG A 103 -55.05 -77.59 30.82
N GLN A 104 -56.15 -76.89 30.62
CA GLN A 104 -57.14 -77.23 29.61
C GLN A 104 -56.85 -76.45 28.32
N VAL A 105 -56.71 -77.19 27.20
CA VAL A 105 -56.53 -76.63 25.86
C VAL A 105 -57.79 -76.85 25.06
N GLU A 106 -58.46 -75.79 24.71
CA GLU A 106 -59.73 -75.87 23.94
C GLU A 106 -59.51 -76.29 22.49
N ASP A 107 -58.48 -75.69 21.87
CA ASP A 107 -58.06 -75.99 20.47
C ASP A 107 -56.65 -76.51 20.40
N LEU A 108 -56.51 -77.84 20.56
CA LEU A 108 -55.21 -78.52 20.51
C LEU A 108 -54.56 -78.46 19.11
N TYR A 109 -55.38 -78.30 18.06
CA TYR A 109 -54.81 -78.13 16.69
C TYR A 109 -54.07 -76.81 16.51
N SER A 110 -54.71 -75.71 16.86
CA SER A 110 -54.10 -74.40 16.76
C SER A 110 -52.84 -74.29 17.58
N GLU A 111 -52.80 -74.77 18.79
CA GLU A 111 -51.61 -74.77 19.64
C GLU A 111 -50.49 -75.65 19.07
N LEU A 112 -50.79 -76.81 18.48
CA LEU A 112 -49.75 -77.62 17.82
C LEU A 112 -49.23 -77.02 16.54
N VAL A 113 -50.04 -76.25 15.82
CA VAL A 113 -49.60 -75.48 14.66
C VAL A 113 -48.62 -74.40 15.11
N LEU A 114 -48.86 -73.67 16.19
CA LEU A 114 -47.95 -72.74 16.79
C LEU A 114 -46.63 -73.38 17.18
N VAL A 115 -46.65 -74.55 17.82
CA VAL A 115 -45.43 -75.31 18.17
C VAL A 115 -44.62 -75.67 16.93
N GLN A 116 -45.30 -76.11 15.85
CA GLN A 116 -44.58 -76.41 14.55
C GLN A 116 -43.95 -75.20 13.99
N ARG A 117 -44.65 -74.05 13.92
CA ARG A 117 -44.15 -72.77 13.39
C ARG A 117 -42.96 -72.26 14.19
N ARG A 118 -43.01 -72.35 15.53
CA ARG A 118 -41.94 -71.96 16.44
C ARG A 118 -40.69 -72.83 16.30
N ARG A 119 -40.92 -74.18 16.07
CA ARG A 119 -39.82 -75.08 15.75
C ARG A 119 -39.17 -74.77 14.43
N GLU A 120 -39.90 -74.40 13.37
CA GLU A 120 -39.38 -74.00 12.09
C GLU A 120 -38.61 -72.68 12.19
N GLN A 121 -39.13 -71.74 13.02
CA GLN A 121 -38.39 -70.48 13.31
C GLN A 121 -37.10 -70.77 14.05
N TRP A 122 -37.08 -71.64 15.08
CA TRP A 122 -35.88 -72.04 15.82
C TRP A 122 -34.79 -72.55 14.89
N GLN A 123 -35.18 -73.47 13.97
CA GLN A 123 -34.22 -74.08 13.01
C GLN A 123 -33.50 -73.05 12.13
N ARG A 124 -34.06 -71.86 11.91
CA ARG A 124 -33.40 -70.80 11.16
C ARG A 124 -32.25 -70.15 11.95
N TYR A 125 -32.38 -70.14 13.26
CA TYR A 125 -31.42 -69.52 14.15
C TYR A 125 -30.47 -70.47 14.86
N SER A 126 -30.65 -71.81 14.72
CA SER A 126 -29.84 -72.86 15.34
C SER A 126 -28.80 -73.43 14.40
N SER A 127 -27.57 -73.53 14.82
CA SER A 127 -26.45 -74.09 14.04
C SER A 127 -26.41 -75.58 13.95
N GLU A 128 -26.94 -76.33 14.94
CA GLU A 128 -26.80 -77.75 15.00
C GLU A 128 -28.15 -78.58 15.10
N GLY A 129 -29.26 -77.90 14.85
CA GLY A 129 -30.55 -78.58 14.77
C GLY A 129 -31.14 -79.04 16.16
N GLY A 130 -30.66 -78.35 17.20
CA GLY A 130 -31.13 -78.63 18.58
C GLY A 130 -32.61 -78.36 18.83
N TRP A 131 -33.18 -78.81 19.95
CA TRP A 131 -34.52 -78.50 20.33
C TRP A 131 -34.68 -77.17 21.01
N PRO A 132 -35.82 -76.41 20.83
CA PRO A 132 -36.06 -75.18 21.50
C PRO A 132 -35.89 -75.30 23.05
N ARG A 133 -35.00 -74.39 23.56
CA ARG A 133 -34.75 -74.24 25.01
C ARG A 133 -34.82 -72.76 25.39
N LEU A 134 -35.28 -72.52 26.61
CA LEU A 134 -35.31 -71.14 27.10
C LEU A 134 -34.05 -70.81 27.90
N PRO A 135 -33.47 -69.67 27.64
CA PRO A 135 -32.42 -69.18 28.50
C PRO A 135 -32.95 -68.68 29.84
N LEU A 136 -32.14 -68.80 30.91
CA LEU A 136 -32.51 -68.21 32.21
C LEU A 136 -32.51 -66.67 32.11
N GLY A 137 -33.55 -66.02 32.64
CA GLY A 137 -33.69 -64.57 32.69
C GLY A 137 -34.22 -63.94 31.41
N LEU A 138 -35.05 -64.66 30.63
CA LEU A 138 -35.59 -64.13 29.36
C LEU A 138 -36.32 -62.78 29.56
N ASP A 139 -37.13 -62.64 30.62
CA ASP A 139 -37.85 -61.38 30.92
C ASP A 139 -36.93 -60.16 31.10
N GLU A 140 -35.75 -60.40 31.71
CA GLU A 140 -34.76 -59.39 31.90
C GLU A 140 -34.05 -59.04 30.57
N MET A 141 -33.82 -60.05 29.72
CA MET A 141 -33.26 -59.85 28.38
C MET A 141 -34.19 -59.02 27.49
N GLU A 142 -35.48 -59.34 27.52
CA GLU A 142 -36.49 -58.53 26.79
C GLU A 142 -36.62 -57.12 27.30
N ARG A 143 -36.55 -56.94 28.63
CA ARG A 143 -36.63 -55.61 29.24
C ARG A 143 -35.39 -54.74 28.84
N VAL A 144 -34.20 -55.30 28.92
CA VAL A 144 -32.97 -54.60 28.56
C VAL A 144 -32.93 -54.28 27.05
N ALA A 145 -33.34 -55.23 26.21
CA ALA A 145 -33.43 -55.03 24.78
C ALA A 145 -34.41 -53.90 24.42
N ALA A 146 -35.62 -53.91 25.00
CA ALA A 146 -36.61 -52.86 24.79
C ALA A 146 -36.13 -51.47 25.29
N GLN A 147 -35.46 -51.44 26.45
CA GLN A 147 -34.87 -50.20 26.96
C GLN A 147 -33.78 -49.69 26.00
N THR A 148 -32.93 -50.56 25.49
CA THR A 148 -31.86 -50.22 24.54
C THR A 148 -32.43 -49.67 23.23
N GLU A 149 -33.47 -50.33 22.68
CA GLU A 149 -34.19 -49.88 21.48
C GLU A 149 -34.83 -48.51 21.67
N GLN A 150 -35.51 -48.29 22.78
CA GLN A 150 -36.10 -46.99 23.09
C GLN A 150 -35.05 -45.89 23.13
N MET A 151 -33.94 -46.13 23.84
CA MET A 151 -32.91 -45.12 23.93
C MET A 151 -32.19 -44.83 22.61
N LEU A 152 -31.99 -45.87 21.76
CA LEU A 152 -31.43 -45.70 20.44
C LEU A 152 -32.40 -44.97 19.50
N SER A 153 -33.72 -45.25 19.59
CA SER A 153 -34.73 -44.54 18.81
C SER A 153 -34.80 -43.04 19.15
N GLU A 154 -34.60 -42.68 20.41
CA GLU A 154 -34.51 -41.30 20.86
C GLU A 154 -33.18 -40.61 20.48
N LEU A 155 -32.10 -41.36 20.29
CA LEU A 155 -30.80 -40.90 19.93
C LEU A 155 -30.66 -40.73 18.40
N ALA A 156 -31.25 -41.60 17.60
CA ALA A 156 -31.14 -41.64 16.16
C ALA A 156 -31.39 -40.27 15.48
N PRO A 157 -32.47 -39.50 15.79
CA PRO A 157 -32.68 -38.17 15.18
C PRO A 157 -31.62 -37.14 15.52
N LEU A 158 -30.87 -37.35 16.62
CA LEU A 158 -29.81 -36.41 17.05
C LEU A 158 -28.44 -36.72 16.38
N LEU A 159 -28.30 -37.89 15.79
CA LEU A 159 -27.11 -38.36 15.07
C LEU A 159 -27.31 -38.29 13.55
N GLU A 160 -28.45 -37.86 13.05
CA GLU A 160 -28.70 -37.57 11.63
C GLU A 160 -27.93 -36.35 11.20
N GLY A 161 -26.63 -36.53 11.00
CA GLY A 161 -25.72 -35.70 10.26
C GLY A 161 -25.40 -36.34 8.90
N PRO A 162 -24.21 -36.15 8.28
CA PRO A 162 -23.92 -36.59 6.92
C PRO A 162 -24.04 -38.08 6.58
N ALA A 163 -24.64 -38.89 7.46
CA ALA A 163 -24.94 -40.29 7.25
C ALA A 163 -26.46 -40.49 7.12
N GLU A 164 -27.09 -39.82 6.17
CA GLU A 164 -28.48 -40.09 5.79
C GLU A 164 -28.68 -41.59 5.53
N GLY A 165 -29.51 -42.25 6.35
CA GLY A 165 -29.95 -43.62 6.18
C GLY A 165 -29.26 -44.69 7.03
N MET A 166 -28.56 -44.37 8.10
CA MET A 166 -27.94 -45.36 8.98
C MET A 166 -28.93 -45.78 10.11
N ASP A 167 -29.58 -46.94 9.95
CA ASP A 167 -30.41 -47.55 11.02
C ASP A 167 -29.47 -48.10 12.11
N LEU A 168 -29.52 -47.48 13.30
CA LEU A 168 -28.70 -47.90 14.46
C LEU A 168 -29.00 -49.32 14.93
N MET A 169 -30.23 -49.80 14.68
CA MET A 169 -30.64 -51.16 15.03
C MET A 169 -30.04 -52.24 14.10
N GLU A 170 -29.80 -51.85 12.85
CA GLU A 170 -29.16 -52.72 11.84
C GLU A 170 -27.62 -52.67 11.88
N MET A 171 -27.05 -51.76 12.66
CA MET A 171 -25.59 -51.65 12.79
C MET A 171 -25.00 -52.82 13.55
N PRO A 172 -23.85 -53.38 13.14
CA PRO A 172 -23.16 -54.38 13.93
C PRO A 172 -22.90 -53.92 15.38
N ILE A 173 -23.32 -54.77 16.38
CA ILE A 173 -23.28 -54.38 17.80
C ILE A 173 -21.90 -53.86 18.25
N MET A 174 -20.82 -54.44 17.72
CA MET A 174 -19.45 -54.00 18.05
C MET A 174 -19.16 -52.64 17.52
N LYS A 175 -19.62 -52.32 16.30
CA LYS A 175 -19.41 -51.01 15.66
C LYS A 175 -20.28 -49.95 16.35
N LEU A 176 -21.53 -50.28 16.68
CA LEU A 176 -22.43 -49.40 17.43
C LEU A 176 -21.81 -49.03 18.80
N HIS A 177 -21.32 -50.05 19.51
CA HIS A 177 -20.68 -49.83 20.82
C HIS A 177 -19.40 -48.98 20.72
N SER A 178 -18.52 -49.19 19.71
CA SER A 178 -17.34 -48.35 19.54
C SER A 178 -17.69 -46.90 19.21
N MET A 179 -18.67 -46.69 18.33
CA MET A 179 -19.16 -45.36 17.98
C MET A 179 -19.74 -44.61 19.19
N LEU A 180 -20.57 -45.28 19.99
CA LEU A 180 -21.12 -44.67 21.20
C LEU A 180 -20.07 -44.41 22.28
N ARG A 181 -19.03 -45.25 22.38
CA ARG A 181 -17.88 -44.97 23.25
C ARG A 181 -17.04 -43.79 22.80
N GLU A 182 -16.81 -43.62 21.51
CA GLU A 182 -16.16 -42.44 20.94
C GLU A 182 -16.95 -41.18 21.26
N LEU A 183 -18.28 -41.20 21.06
CA LEU A 183 -19.17 -40.09 21.43
C LEU A 183 -19.18 -39.81 22.94
N ASP A 184 -19.06 -40.82 23.78
CA ASP A 184 -18.99 -40.67 25.24
C ASP A 184 -17.67 -40.01 25.68
N THR A 185 -16.57 -40.34 25.02
CA THR A 185 -15.26 -39.67 25.28
C THR A 185 -15.23 -38.21 24.87
N GLU A 186 -16.07 -37.80 23.91
CA GLU A 186 -16.20 -36.42 23.39
C GLU A 186 -17.28 -35.59 24.12
N GLU A 187 -17.55 -35.91 25.37
CA GLU A 187 -18.60 -35.27 26.20
C GLU A 187 -18.50 -33.74 26.24
N ALA A 188 -17.27 -33.22 26.26
CA ALA A 188 -16.99 -31.76 26.26
C ALA A 188 -17.47 -31.10 24.95
N SER A 189 -17.15 -31.71 23.81
CA SER A 189 -17.56 -31.23 22.48
C SER A 189 -19.09 -31.30 22.32
N ALA A 190 -19.71 -32.35 22.81
CA ALA A 190 -21.17 -32.50 22.75
C ALA A 190 -21.92 -31.44 23.59
N LYS A 191 -21.35 -30.97 24.67
CA LYS A 191 -21.91 -29.88 25.50
C LYS A 191 -21.88 -28.54 24.80
N ASP A 192 -20.90 -28.32 23.90
CA ASP A 192 -20.74 -27.08 23.14
C ASP A 192 -21.66 -27.02 21.89
N ILE A 193 -22.22 -28.14 21.43
CA ILE A 193 -23.09 -28.20 20.24
C ILE A 193 -24.24 -27.18 20.30
N PRO A 194 -25.02 -27.06 21.40
CA PRO A 194 -26.10 -26.07 21.44
C PRO A 194 -25.62 -24.64 21.28
N ARG A 195 -24.42 -24.33 21.78
CA ARG A 195 -23.78 -23.02 21.64
C ARG A 195 -23.28 -22.80 20.21
N ILE A 196 -22.68 -23.80 19.61
CA ILE A 196 -22.23 -23.77 18.19
C ILE A 196 -23.47 -23.54 17.30
N ASN A 197 -24.51 -24.30 17.42
CA ASN A 197 -25.74 -24.16 16.63
C ASN A 197 -26.37 -22.76 16.80
N SER A 198 -26.33 -22.22 18.03
CA SER A 198 -26.85 -20.86 18.28
C SER A 198 -25.99 -19.81 17.57
N ILE A 199 -24.66 -19.97 17.53
CA ILE A 199 -23.75 -19.09 16.82
C ILE A 199 -23.93 -19.25 15.32
N GLU A 200 -24.05 -20.45 14.81
CA GLU A 200 -24.30 -20.73 13.39
C GLU A 200 -25.60 -20.08 12.91
N GLN A 201 -26.69 -20.17 13.67
CA GLN A 201 -27.95 -19.49 13.38
C GLN A 201 -27.79 -17.96 13.35
N GLN A 202 -26.97 -17.39 14.25
CA GLN A 202 -26.67 -15.96 14.21
C GLN A 202 -25.86 -15.58 12.96
N LEU A 203 -24.87 -16.38 12.61
CA LEU A 203 -24.06 -16.17 11.41
C LEU A 203 -24.90 -16.28 10.13
N GLU A 204 -25.81 -17.26 10.07
CA GLU A 204 -26.77 -17.40 8.98
C GLU A 204 -27.71 -16.18 8.88
N HIS A 205 -28.19 -15.68 10.02
CA HIS A 205 -29.03 -14.47 10.07
C HIS A 205 -28.30 -13.24 9.51
N TYR A 206 -26.98 -13.14 9.72
CA TYR A 206 -26.14 -12.08 9.17
C TYR A 206 -25.62 -12.38 7.75
N GLY A 207 -25.96 -13.51 7.15
CA GLY A 207 -25.53 -13.88 5.79
C GLY A 207 -24.04 -14.23 5.70
N LEU A 208 -23.41 -14.69 6.79
CA LEU A 208 -21.98 -14.97 6.88
C LEU A 208 -21.63 -16.46 6.68
N THR A 209 -22.58 -17.29 6.29
CA THR A 209 -22.40 -18.76 6.15
C THR A 209 -21.30 -19.10 5.14
N ASP A 210 -21.29 -18.44 3.97
CA ASP A 210 -20.31 -18.69 2.93
C ASP A 210 -18.90 -18.27 3.36
N LEU A 211 -18.80 -17.14 4.09
CA LEU A 211 -17.52 -16.69 4.66
C LEU A 211 -16.98 -17.71 5.66
N VAL A 212 -17.82 -18.22 6.54
CA VAL A 212 -17.41 -19.23 7.54
C VAL A 212 -16.94 -20.52 6.86
N ALA A 213 -17.64 -20.95 5.82
CA ALA A 213 -17.26 -22.14 5.03
C ALA A 213 -15.90 -21.95 4.34
N ASP A 214 -15.66 -20.78 3.74
CA ASP A 214 -14.37 -20.41 3.12
C ASP A 214 -13.23 -20.36 4.14
N LEU A 215 -13.44 -19.70 5.29
CA LEU A 215 -12.46 -19.64 6.37
C LEU A 215 -12.09 -21.03 6.90
N ALA A 216 -13.07 -21.93 7.01
CA ALA A 216 -12.87 -23.31 7.42
C ALA A 216 -12.08 -24.10 6.38
N GLN A 217 -12.39 -23.93 5.09
CA GLN A 217 -11.68 -24.56 3.99
C GLN A 217 -10.22 -24.13 3.92
N ARG A 218 -9.93 -22.84 4.10
CA ARG A 218 -8.58 -22.28 4.12
C ARG A 218 -7.83 -22.51 5.44
N GLN A 219 -8.47 -23.06 6.46
CA GLN A 219 -7.94 -23.31 7.82
C GLN A 219 -7.32 -22.04 8.45
N VAL A 220 -7.99 -20.91 8.34
CA VAL A 220 -7.51 -19.63 8.82
C VAL A 220 -7.32 -19.64 10.34
N PRO A 221 -6.14 -19.28 10.87
CA PRO A 221 -5.88 -19.24 12.29
C PRO A 221 -6.83 -18.29 13.03
N LYS A 222 -7.27 -18.67 14.23
CA LYS A 222 -8.23 -17.90 15.04
C LYS A 222 -7.86 -16.42 15.23
N GLN A 223 -6.57 -16.13 15.34
CA GLN A 223 -6.05 -14.76 15.52
C GLN A 223 -6.26 -13.84 14.31
N HIS A 224 -6.54 -14.39 13.13
CA HIS A 224 -6.74 -13.64 11.90
C HIS A 224 -8.21 -13.53 11.48
N LEU A 225 -9.16 -14.17 12.18
CA LEU A 225 -10.57 -14.17 11.80
C LEU A 225 -11.20 -12.76 11.76
N GLU A 226 -10.83 -11.89 12.69
CA GLU A 226 -11.33 -10.50 12.73
C GLU A 226 -10.83 -9.70 11.52
N GLN A 227 -9.58 -9.91 11.13
CA GLN A 227 -8.98 -9.27 9.97
C GLN A 227 -9.62 -9.75 8.67
N GLU A 228 -9.89 -11.05 8.55
CA GLU A 228 -10.59 -11.63 7.40
C GLU A 228 -12.01 -11.09 7.26
N LEU A 229 -12.76 -11.01 8.38
CA LEU A 229 -14.09 -10.41 8.37
C LEU A 229 -14.05 -8.94 7.94
N THR A 230 -13.10 -8.17 8.47
CA THR A 230 -12.90 -6.76 8.12
C THR A 230 -12.56 -6.60 6.64
N TYR A 231 -11.68 -7.45 6.13
CA TYR A 231 -11.33 -7.47 4.71
C TYR A 231 -12.53 -7.79 3.83
N CYS A 232 -13.29 -8.84 4.15
CA CYS A 232 -14.48 -9.23 3.41
C CYS A 232 -15.56 -8.13 3.42
N TRP A 233 -15.73 -7.45 4.57
CA TRP A 233 -16.64 -6.31 4.71
C TRP A 233 -16.28 -5.16 3.76
N TRP A 234 -15.01 -4.71 3.80
CA TRP A 234 -14.56 -3.62 2.93
C TRP A 234 -14.53 -4.01 1.45
N SER A 235 -14.21 -5.29 1.14
CA SER A 235 -14.32 -5.83 -0.21
C SER A 235 -15.72 -5.70 -0.78
N SER A 236 -16.69 -6.10 0.03
CA SER A 236 -18.10 -6.06 -0.38
C SER A 236 -18.59 -4.63 -0.58
N ILE A 237 -18.18 -3.69 0.30
CA ILE A 237 -18.50 -2.27 0.16
C ILE A 237 -17.87 -1.71 -1.13
N LEU A 238 -16.58 -1.98 -1.36
CA LEU A 238 -15.91 -1.50 -2.56
C LEU A 238 -16.55 -2.07 -3.83
N ALA A 239 -16.82 -3.38 -3.85
CA ALA A 239 -17.50 -4.01 -4.99
C ALA A 239 -18.89 -3.39 -5.25
N HIS A 240 -19.62 -3.06 -4.18
CA HIS A 240 -20.91 -2.38 -4.29
C HIS A 240 -20.77 -0.95 -4.84
N CYS A 241 -19.82 -0.17 -4.31
CA CYS A 241 -19.54 1.18 -4.82
C CYS A 241 -19.12 1.17 -6.29
N LEU A 242 -18.24 0.24 -6.69
CA LEU A 242 -17.80 0.08 -8.09
C LEU A 242 -18.95 -0.36 -9.03
N ALA A 243 -19.93 -1.11 -8.51
CA ALA A 243 -21.09 -1.54 -9.28
C ALA A 243 -22.15 -0.42 -9.44
N GLU A 244 -22.27 0.46 -8.43
CA GLU A 244 -23.22 1.58 -8.45
C GLU A 244 -22.71 2.79 -9.24
N ASP A 245 -21.40 3.02 -9.27
CA ASP A 245 -20.76 4.12 -9.96
C ASP A 245 -19.96 3.61 -11.18
N PRO A 246 -20.52 3.75 -12.41
CA PRO A 246 -19.84 3.32 -13.64
C PRO A 246 -18.52 4.07 -13.87
N ASP A 247 -18.39 5.31 -13.38
CA ASP A 247 -17.18 6.10 -13.56
C ASP A 247 -16.05 5.59 -12.64
N MET A 248 -16.37 5.09 -11.45
CA MET A 248 -15.41 4.40 -10.59
C MET A 248 -15.06 3.00 -11.11
N GLY A 249 -16.01 2.26 -11.65
CA GLY A 249 -15.79 0.91 -12.21
C GLY A 249 -14.98 0.88 -13.51
N GLY A 250 -14.80 2.02 -14.18
CA GLY A 250 -13.98 2.18 -15.38
C GLY A 250 -12.53 2.59 -15.12
N LEU A 251 -12.14 2.85 -13.91
CA LEU A 251 -10.76 3.23 -13.54
C LEU A 251 -9.90 1.98 -13.37
N ASP A 252 -9.48 1.38 -14.47
CA ASP A 252 -8.44 0.36 -14.39
C ASP A 252 -7.07 0.99 -14.08
N THR A 253 -6.16 0.21 -13.53
CA THR A 253 -4.81 0.65 -13.19
C THR A 253 -4.07 1.24 -14.39
N THR A 254 -4.33 0.71 -15.59
CA THR A 254 -3.70 1.16 -16.84
C THR A 254 -4.21 2.55 -17.23
N ALA A 255 -5.51 2.81 -17.08
CA ALA A 255 -6.08 4.13 -17.33
C ALA A 255 -5.55 5.18 -16.36
N LEU A 256 -5.46 4.85 -15.07
CA LEU A 256 -4.89 5.73 -14.04
C LEU A 256 -3.39 6.00 -14.28
N ALA A 257 -2.60 4.98 -14.61
CA ALA A 257 -1.18 5.13 -14.93
C ALA A 257 -0.97 6.02 -16.17
N ASN A 258 -1.78 5.84 -17.19
CA ASN A 258 -1.77 6.70 -18.39
C ASN A 258 -2.14 8.14 -18.06
N LEU A 259 -3.14 8.37 -17.22
CA LEU A 259 -3.53 9.71 -16.78
C LEU A 259 -2.42 10.38 -15.96
N ALA A 260 -1.78 9.68 -15.05
CA ALA A 260 -0.63 10.15 -14.27
C ALA A 260 0.54 10.52 -15.20
N SER A 261 0.82 9.72 -16.22
CA SER A 261 1.85 10.01 -17.22
C SER A 261 1.52 11.26 -18.05
N GLN A 262 0.26 11.40 -18.50
CA GLN A 262 -0.18 12.60 -19.21
C GLN A 262 -0.09 13.86 -18.35
N LEU A 263 -0.48 13.76 -17.06
CA LEU A 263 -0.36 14.86 -16.09
C LEU A 263 1.10 15.27 -15.94
N ARG A 264 2.02 14.32 -15.79
CA ARG A 264 3.46 14.56 -15.65
C ARG A 264 3.98 15.30 -16.89
N GLN A 265 3.66 14.82 -18.07
CA GLN A 265 4.09 15.45 -19.33
C GLN A 265 3.48 16.84 -19.51
N ALA A 266 2.19 17.03 -19.18
CA ALA A 266 1.55 18.33 -19.26
C ALA A 266 2.17 19.34 -18.26
N ASP A 267 2.52 18.90 -17.05
CA ASP A 267 3.15 19.74 -16.05
C ASP A 267 4.58 20.15 -16.45
N ILE A 268 5.35 19.22 -17.03
CA ILE A 268 6.68 19.53 -17.60
C ILE A 268 6.55 20.55 -18.72
N ASN A 269 5.63 20.32 -19.64
CA ASN A 269 5.39 21.22 -20.78
C ASN A 269 4.95 22.61 -20.28
N GLN A 270 4.08 22.68 -19.27
CA GLN A 270 3.66 23.95 -18.68
C GLN A 270 4.86 24.73 -18.15
N VAL A 271 5.75 24.09 -17.40
CA VAL A 271 6.96 24.75 -16.85
C VAL A 271 7.84 25.29 -17.98
N HIS A 272 8.08 24.51 -19.04
CA HIS A 272 8.90 24.94 -20.17
C HIS A 272 8.27 26.09 -20.98
N THR A 273 6.95 26.11 -21.10
CA THR A 273 6.24 27.14 -21.87
C THR A 273 6.07 28.46 -21.11
N LEU A 274 6.20 28.48 -19.79
CA LEU A 274 6.03 29.70 -18.96
C LEU A 274 7.03 30.81 -19.28
N ALA A 275 8.22 30.50 -19.75
CA ALA A 275 9.25 31.49 -20.06
C ALA A 275 8.85 32.46 -21.20
N ALA A 276 8.18 31.96 -22.23
CA ALA A 276 7.81 32.78 -23.39
C ALA A 276 6.74 33.85 -23.08
N PRO A 277 5.60 33.54 -22.39
CA PRO A 277 4.64 34.57 -21.96
C PRO A 277 5.23 35.61 -21.03
N VAL A 278 6.16 35.25 -20.12
CA VAL A 278 6.83 36.18 -19.23
C VAL A 278 7.73 37.13 -20.03
N ALA A 279 8.53 36.59 -20.95
CA ALA A 279 9.37 37.38 -21.83
C ALA A 279 8.53 38.34 -22.71
N GLN A 280 7.39 37.89 -23.24
CA GLN A 280 6.47 38.70 -24.01
C GLN A 280 5.85 39.82 -23.18
N ALA A 281 5.33 39.53 -21.98
CA ALA A 281 4.78 40.54 -21.09
C ALA A 281 5.80 41.58 -20.70
N TYR A 282 7.03 41.16 -20.38
CA TYR A 282 8.16 42.05 -20.13
C TYR A 282 8.47 42.93 -21.36
N ALA A 283 8.59 42.35 -22.53
CA ALA A 283 8.88 43.10 -23.76
C ALA A 283 7.76 44.13 -24.07
N MET A 284 6.50 43.78 -23.87
CA MET A 284 5.37 44.71 -24.02
C MET A 284 5.44 45.86 -23.03
N ARG A 285 5.75 45.60 -21.75
CA ARG A 285 5.94 46.63 -20.73
C ARG A 285 7.07 47.57 -21.09
N VAL A 286 8.23 47.04 -21.44
CA VAL A 286 9.36 47.87 -21.88
C VAL A 286 9.01 48.75 -23.09
N ARG A 287 8.32 48.19 -24.10
CA ARG A 287 7.85 48.91 -25.27
C ARG A 287 6.89 50.04 -24.92
N GLN A 288 5.97 49.81 -24.00
CA GLN A 288 5.02 50.80 -23.50
C GLN A 288 5.72 51.96 -22.80
N GLU A 289 6.64 51.65 -21.87
CA GLU A 289 7.38 52.68 -21.12
C GLU A 289 8.35 53.51 -22.00
N VAL A 290 9.05 52.83 -22.92
CA VAL A 290 9.89 53.51 -23.94
C VAL A 290 9.01 54.41 -24.86
N GLY A 291 7.80 53.96 -25.17
CA GLY A 291 6.84 54.71 -25.96
C GLY A 291 6.27 55.94 -25.25
N ALA A 292 6.10 55.86 -23.92
CA ALA A 292 5.55 56.92 -23.07
C ALA A 292 6.54 58.09 -22.90
N ASP A 293 7.84 57.82 -22.81
CA ASP A 293 8.89 58.83 -22.69
C ASP A 293 10.03 58.57 -23.69
N LYS A 294 9.78 58.96 -24.95
CA LYS A 294 10.74 58.78 -26.02
C LYS A 294 12.01 59.65 -25.87
N GLU A 295 11.91 60.83 -25.17
CA GLU A 295 13.04 61.68 -24.95
C GLU A 295 14.01 61.06 -23.93
N GLN A 296 13.50 60.56 -22.82
CA GLN A 296 14.30 59.85 -21.84
C GLN A 296 14.93 58.59 -22.46
N ALA A 297 14.17 57.83 -23.25
CA ALA A 297 14.70 56.66 -23.95
C ALA A 297 15.86 56.98 -24.90
N ARG A 298 15.75 58.06 -25.70
CA ARG A 298 16.83 58.52 -26.54
C ARG A 298 18.04 59.03 -25.75
N ALA A 299 17.81 59.70 -24.61
CA ALA A 299 18.86 60.19 -23.75
C ALA A 299 19.60 59.02 -23.11
N LEU A 300 18.90 57.99 -22.58
CA LEU A 300 19.46 56.76 -22.07
C LEU A 300 20.29 56.00 -23.13
N TYR A 301 19.74 55.83 -24.36
CA TYR A 301 20.47 55.21 -25.46
C TYR A 301 21.77 55.91 -25.79
N ARG A 302 21.75 57.25 -25.82
CA ARG A 302 22.95 58.07 -26.05
C ARG A 302 23.97 57.98 -24.91
N ALA A 303 23.48 57.85 -23.64
CA ALA A 303 24.36 57.74 -22.50
C ALA A 303 25.06 56.36 -22.47
N LEU A 304 24.36 55.30 -22.86
CA LEU A 304 24.90 53.93 -22.96
C LEU A 304 25.86 53.74 -24.13
N GLY A 305 25.67 54.52 -25.25
CA GLY A 305 26.54 54.49 -26.42
C GLY A 305 27.85 55.30 -26.28
N ARG A 306 27.94 56.13 -25.23
CA ARG A 306 29.20 56.89 -24.95
C ARG A 306 30.01 56.05 -23.96
N SER A 307 30.99 55.31 -24.42
CA SER A 307 31.86 54.40 -23.66
C SER A 307 32.75 55.09 -22.61
N ASP A 308 32.72 56.38 -22.48
CA ASP A 308 33.58 57.12 -21.59
C ASP A 308 32.85 57.61 -20.33
N ASN A 309 33.09 56.93 -19.23
CA ASN A 309 32.91 57.35 -17.82
C ASN A 309 31.51 57.47 -17.15
N ALA A 310 30.44 57.04 -17.76
CA ALA A 310 29.16 56.94 -17.00
C ALA A 310 29.18 55.73 -16.08
N SER A 311 29.27 55.93 -14.78
CA SER A 311 29.12 54.83 -13.85
C SER A 311 27.68 54.25 -13.94
N LEU A 312 27.53 52.92 -13.74
CA LEU A 312 26.21 52.29 -13.71
C LEU A 312 25.25 53.01 -12.72
N ARG A 313 25.77 53.45 -11.60
CA ARG A 313 25.04 54.23 -10.59
C ARG A 313 24.47 55.52 -11.18
N ASP A 314 25.26 56.28 -11.91
CA ASP A 314 24.83 57.56 -12.53
C ASP A 314 23.73 57.31 -13.56
N VAL A 315 23.87 56.25 -14.37
CA VAL A 315 22.83 55.83 -15.33
C VAL A 315 21.51 55.49 -14.63
N LEU A 316 21.56 54.69 -13.58
CA LEU A 316 20.37 54.26 -12.84
C LEU A 316 19.67 55.42 -12.07
N ASP A 317 20.43 56.40 -11.63
CA ASP A 317 19.92 57.56 -10.92
C ASP A 317 19.33 58.61 -11.87
N THR A 318 19.96 58.77 -13.03
CA THR A 318 19.56 59.79 -14.01
C THR A 318 18.41 59.36 -14.89
N TYR A 319 18.34 58.04 -15.18
CA TYR A 319 17.36 57.47 -16.11
C TYR A 319 16.51 56.40 -15.42
N PRO A 320 15.35 56.75 -14.82
CA PRO A 320 14.41 55.77 -14.23
C PRO A 320 14.02 54.62 -15.16
N LEU A 321 13.94 54.88 -16.47
CA LEU A 321 13.67 53.91 -17.51
C LEU A 321 14.66 52.71 -17.49
N ALA A 322 15.91 52.94 -17.08
CA ALA A 322 16.94 51.89 -17.00
C ALA A 322 16.55 50.80 -16.01
N LYS A 323 15.86 51.14 -14.91
CA LYS A 323 15.36 50.18 -13.91
C LYS A 323 14.17 49.37 -14.43
N ILE A 324 13.39 49.95 -15.33
CA ILE A 324 12.25 49.27 -15.97
C ILE A 324 12.76 48.27 -17.03
N ILE A 325 13.79 48.71 -17.80
CA ILE A 325 14.42 47.86 -18.83
C ILE A 325 15.23 46.70 -18.20
N LYS A 326 15.80 46.87 -17.03
CA LYS A 326 16.50 45.82 -16.28
C LYS A 326 16.02 45.80 -14.85
N PRO A 327 14.90 45.11 -14.58
CA PRO A 327 14.27 45.13 -13.28
C PRO A 327 14.92 44.19 -12.27
N ILE A 328 15.72 43.21 -12.72
CA ILE A 328 16.38 42.21 -11.87
C ILE A 328 17.90 42.38 -12.02
N TRP A 329 18.57 42.47 -10.88
CA TRP A 329 20.01 42.63 -10.81
C TRP A 329 20.64 41.61 -9.91
N ILE A 330 21.65 40.88 -10.37
CA ILE A 330 22.48 39.95 -9.60
C ILE A 330 23.79 40.69 -9.31
N VAL A 331 24.04 40.99 -8.06
CA VAL A 331 25.18 41.82 -7.63
C VAL A 331 25.82 41.23 -6.39
N PRO A 332 27.16 41.11 -6.33
CA PRO A 332 27.86 40.78 -5.09
C PRO A 332 27.50 41.82 -4.01
N PRO A 333 27.26 41.42 -2.73
CA PRO A 333 26.81 42.33 -1.68
C PRO A 333 27.76 43.55 -1.49
N SER A 334 29.06 43.35 -1.64
CA SER A 334 30.07 44.40 -1.53
C SER A 334 29.97 45.50 -2.63
N LEU A 335 29.38 45.20 -3.79
CA LEU A 335 29.20 46.16 -4.88
C LEU A 335 27.87 46.92 -4.83
N VAL A 336 26.94 46.52 -3.98
CA VAL A 336 25.64 47.21 -3.87
C VAL A 336 25.78 48.73 -3.61
N PRO A 337 26.67 49.22 -2.72
CA PRO A 337 26.83 50.64 -2.51
C PRO A 337 27.42 51.41 -3.73
N SER A 338 28.15 50.73 -4.61
CA SER A 338 28.65 51.34 -5.83
C SER A 338 27.63 51.43 -6.95
N VAL A 339 26.61 50.53 -6.92
CA VAL A 339 25.55 50.48 -7.96
C VAL A 339 24.33 51.31 -7.58
N LEU A 340 23.94 51.33 -6.31
CA LEU A 340 22.72 52.01 -5.82
C LEU A 340 23.02 53.03 -4.75
N LYS A 341 22.36 54.21 -4.83
CA LYS A 341 22.40 55.20 -3.74
C LYS A 341 21.79 54.65 -2.45
N PRO A 342 22.19 55.19 -1.27
CA PRO A 342 21.57 54.78 0.03
C PRO A 342 20.06 55.01 0.07
N THR A 343 19.54 56.02 -0.63
CA THR A 343 18.12 56.40 -0.69
C THR A 343 17.30 55.59 -1.69
N THR A 344 17.95 54.77 -2.53
CA THR A 344 17.26 53.95 -3.54
C THR A 344 16.63 52.76 -2.83
N GLN A 345 15.35 52.57 -3.04
CA GLN A 345 14.62 51.36 -2.56
C GLN A 345 14.27 50.46 -3.73
N VAL A 346 14.36 49.15 -3.51
CA VAL A 346 13.92 48.09 -4.42
C VAL A 346 12.78 47.34 -3.75
N ASP A 347 11.88 46.77 -4.53
CA ASP A 347 10.70 46.11 -4.01
C ASP A 347 11.07 44.82 -3.27
N LEU A 348 12.02 44.04 -3.77
CA LEU A 348 12.46 42.78 -3.20
C LEU A 348 13.98 42.64 -3.24
N VAL A 349 14.57 42.26 -2.14
CA VAL A 349 15.95 41.79 -2.04
C VAL A 349 15.94 40.31 -1.70
N ILE A 350 16.58 39.50 -2.53
CA ILE A 350 16.85 38.10 -2.28
C ILE A 350 18.35 37.95 -1.95
N ILE A 351 18.64 37.46 -0.76
CA ILE A 351 20.01 37.19 -0.32
C ILE A 351 20.23 35.68 -0.47
N ASP A 352 21.11 35.31 -1.40
CA ASP A 352 21.64 33.96 -1.51
C ASP A 352 22.73 33.79 -0.45
N ALA A 353 22.36 33.16 0.67
CA ALA A 353 23.21 32.85 1.80
C ALA A 353 23.55 31.35 1.83
N SER A 354 23.67 30.71 0.67
CA SER A 354 24.13 29.33 0.52
C SER A 354 25.56 29.08 0.96
N TYR A 355 26.30 30.15 1.30
CA TYR A 355 27.65 30.10 1.86
C TYR A 355 27.75 31.06 3.07
N PRO A 356 28.78 30.94 3.91
CA PRO A 356 28.97 31.84 5.08
C PRO A 356 29.12 33.30 4.63
N LEU A 357 28.02 34.03 4.67
CA LEU A 357 27.95 35.44 4.31
C LEU A 357 27.77 36.30 5.57
N PRO A 358 28.81 37.09 5.98
CA PRO A 358 28.69 37.94 7.16
C PRO A 358 27.59 38.99 7.03
N LEU A 359 26.80 39.23 8.09
CA LEU A 359 25.72 40.23 8.08
C LEU A 359 26.23 41.63 7.67
N SER A 360 27.45 42.01 8.08
CA SER A 360 28.05 43.31 7.74
C SER A 360 28.16 43.55 6.24
N GLN A 361 28.36 42.51 5.46
CA GLN A 361 28.47 42.65 3.99
C GLN A 361 27.09 42.88 3.32
N VAL A 362 26.01 42.42 3.88
CA VAL A 362 24.67 42.55 3.30
C VAL A 362 23.87 43.74 3.80
N VAL A 363 24.31 44.43 4.88
CA VAL A 363 23.64 45.62 5.39
C VAL A 363 23.30 46.64 4.28
N PRO A 364 24.17 46.93 3.31
CA PRO A 364 23.83 47.86 2.22
C PRO A 364 22.63 47.40 1.37
N ALA A 365 22.47 46.08 1.17
CA ALA A 365 21.33 45.53 0.44
C ALA A 365 20.08 45.57 1.31
N LEU A 366 20.18 45.15 2.59
CA LEU A 366 19.07 45.20 3.55
C LEU A 366 18.46 46.60 3.68
N ALA A 367 19.31 47.62 3.77
CA ALA A 367 18.87 49.03 3.90
C ALA A 367 18.08 49.54 2.68
N ARG A 368 18.16 48.87 1.55
CA ARG A 368 17.47 49.24 0.30
C ARG A 368 16.23 48.38 -0.01
N SER A 369 15.93 47.41 0.83
CA SER A 369 14.82 46.47 0.62
C SER A 369 13.53 46.98 1.18
N ARG A 370 12.43 46.77 0.44
CA ARG A 370 11.04 46.83 0.99
C ARG A 370 10.60 45.48 1.53
N GLN A 371 10.94 44.42 0.82
CA GLN A 371 10.73 43.05 1.20
C GLN A 371 12.05 42.30 1.16
N LEU A 372 12.24 41.33 2.04
CA LEU A 372 13.48 40.57 2.16
C LEU A 372 13.17 39.09 2.15
N VAL A 373 13.92 38.36 1.32
CA VAL A 373 14.00 36.91 1.34
C VAL A 373 15.46 36.51 1.55
N VAL A 374 15.72 35.64 2.50
CA VAL A 374 17.05 35.04 2.73
C VAL A 374 16.95 33.54 2.47
N VAL A 375 17.76 33.05 1.57
CA VAL A 375 17.85 31.63 1.23
C VAL A 375 19.20 31.12 1.72
N GLY A 376 19.20 30.11 2.60
CA GLY A 376 20.44 29.57 3.16
C GLY A 376 20.19 28.49 4.20
N ASP A 377 21.26 27.88 4.68
CA ASP A 377 21.25 26.87 5.71
C ASP A 377 21.45 27.51 7.09
N SER A 378 20.43 27.47 7.94
CA SER A 378 20.49 27.96 9.31
C SER A 378 21.13 26.98 10.32
N HIS A 379 21.29 25.70 9.93
CA HIS A 379 21.89 24.67 10.78
C HIS A 379 23.42 24.69 10.74
N ALA A 380 23.98 25.00 9.58
CA ALA A 380 25.42 24.94 9.35
C ALA A 380 26.18 26.19 9.72
N VAL A 381 25.54 27.39 9.78
CA VAL A 381 26.17 28.69 9.87
C VAL A 381 25.49 29.56 10.92
N ASP A 382 25.89 29.41 12.18
CA ASP A 382 25.33 30.16 13.32
C ASP A 382 25.50 31.69 13.23
N ASN A 383 26.57 32.17 12.60
CA ASN A 383 26.93 33.62 12.56
C ASN A 383 26.74 34.23 11.16
N GLY A 384 26.31 33.45 10.16
CA GLY A 384 25.99 33.96 8.84
C GLY A 384 24.65 34.69 8.83
N VAL A 385 24.38 35.35 7.70
CA VAL A 385 23.11 36.09 7.48
C VAL A 385 21.89 35.20 7.73
N ALA A 386 21.92 33.94 7.29
CA ALA A 386 20.82 33.01 7.45
C ALA A 386 20.55 32.75 8.95
N GLY A 387 21.58 32.37 9.71
CA GLY A 387 21.45 32.08 11.16
C GLY A 387 21.05 33.30 12.00
N VAL A 388 21.53 34.49 11.65
CA VAL A 388 21.22 35.73 12.37
C VAL A 388 19.79 36.21 12.07
N LEU A 389 19.31 36.06 10.85
CA LEU A 389 17.99 36.58 10.43
C LEU A 389 16.87 35.56 10.58
N ALA A 390 17.15 34.26 10.68
CA ALA A 390 16.15 33.22 10.87
C ALA A 390 15.22 33.46 12.08
N PRO A 391 15.70 33.89 13.25
CA PRO A 391 14.81 34.17 14.40
C PRO A 391 13.94 35.42 14.24
N VAL A 392 14.28 36.31 13.28
CA VAL A 392 13.63 37.63 13.09
C VAL A 392 12.64 37.61 11.94
N LEU A 393 12.90 36.79 10.92
CA LEU A 393 12.07 36.65 9.73
C LEU A 393 11.11 35.46 9.86
N GLN A 394 10.00 35.50 9.11
CA GLN A 394 9.16 34.33 8.97
C GLN A 394 9.97 33.20 8.31
N HIS A 395 10.09 32.09 8.99
CA HIS A 395 10.83 30.93 8.54
C HIS A 395 9.94 29.98 7.74
N VAL A 396 10.41 29.58 6.57
CA VAL A 396 9.82 28.55 5.72
C VAL A 396 10.86 27.48 5.53
N GLN A 397 10.59 26.30 6.07
CA GLN A 397 11.45 25.13 5.91
C GLN A 397 11.23 24.52 4.53
N LEU A 398 12.32 24.31 3.79
CA LEU A 398 12.31 23.53 2.56
C LEU A 398 12.69 22.10 2.92
N SER A 399 11.70 21.23 3.06
CA SER A 399 11.90 19.83 3.42
C SER A 399 12.32 18.95 2.24
N THR A 400 12.19 19.45 1.02
CA THR A 400 12.41 18.65 -0.19
C THR A 400 13.58 19.22 -0.97
N THR A 401 14.68 18.49 -1.04
CA THR A 401 15.78 18.85 -1.92
C THR A 401 15.52 18.33 -3.34
N ARG A 402 15.58 19.17 -4.34
CA ARG A 402 15.56 18.77 -5.76
C ARG A 402 16.80 17.95 -6.14
N HIS A 403 17.88 18.13 -5.38
CA HIS A 403 19.13 17.43 -5.62
C HIS A 403 19.08 16.04 -4.99
N ASN A 404 19.41 15.05 -5.80
CA ASN A 404 19.56 13.69 -5.34
C ASN A 404 20.83 13.59 -4.48
N LEU A 405 20.68 13.82 -3.19
CA LEU A 405 21.76 13.55 -2.25
C LEU A 405 21.90 12.03 -2.08
N ASP A 406 23.13 11.54 -2.10
CA ASP A 406 23.39 10.13 -1.85
C ASP A 406 22.73 9.66 -0.56
N PRO A 407 22.06 8.46 -0.52
CA PRO A 407 21.34 8.00 0.67
C PRO A 407 22.23 7.81 1.90
N GLU A 408 23.50 7.41 1.73
CA GLU A 408 24.41 7.26 2.86
C GLU A 408 24.80 8.62 3.44
N ILE A 409 25.08 9.59 2.57
CA ILE A 409 25.33 10.98 2.97
C ILE A 409 24.07 11.59 3.61
N ALA A 410 22.89 11.36 3.04
CA ALA A 410 21.63 11.86 3.58
C ALA A 410 21.35 11.30 4.99
N ARG A 411 21.52 9.99 5.20
CA ARG A 411 21.40 9.37 6.54
C ARG A 411 22.42 9.92 7.52
N PHE A 412 23.67 10.09 7.07
CA PHE A 412 24.74 10.64 7.89
C PHE A 412 24.39 12.06 8.35
N LEU A 413 23.93 12.92 7.44
CA LEU A 413 23.54 14.29 7.77
C LEU A 413 22.27 14.33 8.64
N ALA A 414 21.27 13.48 8.37
CA ALA A 414 20.08 13.38 9.21
C ALA A 414 20.44 13.00 10.65
N ALA A 415 21.36 12.05 10.85
CA ALA A 415 21.86 11.68 12.19
C ALA A 415 22.65 12.81 12.87
N ASN A 416 23.09 13.82 12.10
CA ASN A 416 23.92 14.94 12.57
C ASN A 416 23.21 16.31 12.51
N GLY A 417 21.91 16.34 12.78
CA GLY A 417 21.16 17.57 12.98
C GLY A 417 20.32 18.04 11.79
N TYR A 418 20.25 17.27 10.72
CA TYR A 418 19.48 17.60 9.51
C TYR A 418 18.26 16.69 9.29
N ALA A 419 17.79 15.98 10.32
CA ALA A 419 16.68 15.01 10.21
C ALA A 419 15.35 15.66 9.78
N ASP A 420 15.15 16.92 10.12
CA ASP A 420 13.96 17.70 9.79
C ASP A 420 14.03 18.40 8.41
N VAL A 421 15.21 18.33 7.74
CA VAL A 421 15.49 19.07 6.50
C VAL A 421 15.77 18.16 5.33
N ILE A 422 16.30 16.95 5.58
CA ILE A 422 16.77 16.04 4.53
C ILE A 422 15.91 14.80 4.48
N ASP A 423 15.22 14.62 3.36
CA ASP A 423 14.55 13.35 3.03
C ASP A 423 15.58 12.36 2.49
N VAL A 424 15.62 11.18 3.09
CA VAL A 424 16.45 10.08 2.59
C VAL A 424 15.68 9.34 1.50
N ILE A 425 16.20 9.41 0.26
CA ILE A 425 15.63 8.68 -0.86
C ILE A 425 16.43 7.40 -1.05
N PRO A 426 15.83 6.21 -0.92
CA PRO A 426 16.56 4.97 -1.08
C PRO A 426 17.05 4.78 -2.52
N SER A 427 18.27 4.25 -2.67
CA SER A 427 18.79 3.77 -3.95
C SER A 427 18.63 2.24 -4.03
N PRO A 428 18.64 1.65 -5.22
CA PRO A 428 18.80 0.21 -5.36
C PRO A 428 20.04 -0.26 -4.61
N PRO A 429 20.07 -1.48 -4.07
CA PRO A 429 21.28 -2.05 -3.50
C PRO A 429 22.42 -2.01 -4.53
N GLY A 430 23.62 -1.63 -4.11
CA GLY A 430 24.76 -1.50 -5.02
C GLY A 430 26.05 -1.22 -4.28
N ALA A 431 27.06 -0.79 -5.01
CA ALA A 431 28.38 -0.46 -4.47
C ALA A 431 28.28 0.62 -3.40
N GLN A 432 29.15 0.53 -2.40
CA GLN A 432 29.27 1.56 -1.36
C GLN A 432 29.59 2.92 -1.98
N THR A 433 28.78 3.91 -1.68
CA THR A 433 28.87 5.27 -2.23
C THR A 433 29.75 6.18 -1.38
N LEU A 434 29.91 5.89 -0.08
CA LEU A 434 30.81 6.59 0.83
C LEU A 434 31.93 5.64 1.25
N THR A 435 33.18 5.92 0.80
CA THR A 435 34.34 5.06 1.04
C THR A 435 35.44 5.80 1.77
N LEU A 436 36.25 5.07 2.56
CA LEU A 436 37.45 5.58 3.21
C LEU A 436 38.70 4.91 2.62
N THR A 437 39.57 5.71 2.04
CA THR A 437 40.95 5.31 1.71
C THR A 437 41.88 5.71 2.87
N ALA A 438 42.17 4.74 3.72
CA ALA A 438 43.13 4.97 4.81
C ALA A 438 44.58 4.91 4.32
N VAL A 439 45.32 5.96 4.58
CA VAL A 439 46.72 6.10 4.16
C VAL A 439 47.64 6.09 5.39
N ASP A 440 48.70 5.29 5.35
CA ASP A 440 49.71 5.38 6.41
C ASP A 440 50.66 6.52 6.11
N GLY A 441 50.51 7.64 6.86
CA GLY A 441 51.28 8.83 6.66
C GLY A 441 51.46 9.66 7.94
N ARG A 442 52.64 10.25 8.09
CA ARG A 442 52.93 11.22 9.15
C ARG A 442 53.54 12.47 8.51
N GLY A 443 53.31 13.62 9.14
CA GLY A 443 53.76 14.89 8.58
C GLY A 443 54.48 15.73 9.61
N THR A 444 55.23 16.71 9.15
CA THR A 444 55.87 17.72 10.02
C THR A 444 55.07 19.03 9.94
N PRO A 445 54.74 19.64 11.09
CA PRO A 445 54.14 20.96 11.07
C PRO A 445 54.96 21.98 10.30
N ALA A 446 54.30 22.87 9.56
CA ALA A 446 54.95 23.97 8.88
C ALA A 446 55.57 24.98 9.86
N PRO A 447 56.56 25.75 9.47
CA PRO A 447 57.12 26.78 10.31
C PRO A 447 56.07 27.77 10.85
N GLY A 448 55.97 27.86 12.18
CA GLY A 448 54.97 28.71 12.89
C GLY A 448 53.58 28.10 13.09
N ARG A 449 53.38 26.80 12.73
CA ARG A 449 52.19 26.02 12.97
C ARG A 449 52.48 24.88 13.94
N ASN A 450 51.46 24.43 14.63
CA ASN A 450 51.56 23.28 15.57
C ASN A 450 50.98 22.02 14.91
N GLU A 451 50.02 22.17 14.03
CA GLU A 451 49.30 21.12 13.33
C GLU A 451 50.00 20.69 12.03
N VAL A 452 49.92 19.45 11.66
CA VAL A 452 50.27 18.92 10.33
C VAL A 452 49.11 19.24 9.39
N GLU A 453 49.38 19.99 8.29
CA GLU A 453 48.37 20.45 7.36
C GLU A 453 48.44 19.76 6.00
N THR A 454 49.49 19.00 5.74
CA THR A 454 49.65 18.23 4.51
C THR A 454 50.60 17.06 4.70
N VAL A 455 50.31 15.93 4.07
CA VAL A 455 51.16 14.73 4.08
C VAL A 455 51.33 14.25 2.64
N ARG A 456 52.57 13.96 2.25
CA ARG A 456 52.87 13.57 0.88
C ARG A 456 52.16 12.24 0.50
N ALA A 457 52.14 11.26 1.36
CA ALA A 457 51.46 9.97 1.10
C ALA A 457 49.99 10.13 0.81
N GLU A 458 49.29 11.07 1.47
CA GLU A 458 47.88 11.37 1.21
C GLU A 458 47.70 12.11 -0.13
N VAL A 459 48.59 13.04 -0.45
CA VAL A 459 48.62 13.72 -1.75
C VAL A 459 48.80 12.70 -2.88
N ASP A 460 49.77 11.79 -2.76
CA ASP A 460 50.04 10.76 -3.75
C ASP A 460 48.80 9.83 -3.93
N ALA A 461 48.16 9.38 -2.84
CA ALA A 461 46.92 8.59 -2.91
C ALA A 461 45.74 9.32 -3.57
N VAL A 462 45.59 10.63 -3.29
CA VAL A 462 44.55 11.45 -3.96
C VAL A 462 44.85 11.55 -5.46
N VAL A 463 46.09 11.74 -5.87
CA VAL A 463 46.48 11.78 -7.28
C VAL A 463 46.21 10.48 -7.98
N ASP A 464 46.51 9.33 -7.32
CA ASP A 464 46.22 8.00 -7.85
C ASP A 464 44.73 7.82 -8.12
N HIS A 465 43.86 8.24 -7.17
CA HIS A 465 42.40 8.23 -7.36
C HIS A 465 41.93 9.11 -8.52
N ILE A 466 42.52 10.28 -8.70
CA ILE A 466 42.22 11.21 -9.81
C ILE A 466 42.59 10.58 -11.15
N ILE A 467 43.80 10.03 -11.27
CA ILE A 467 44.26 9.40 -12.50
C ILE A 467 43.44 8.15 -12.82
N ASP A 468 43.14 7.32 -11.83
CA ASP A 468 42.27 6.16 -12.02
C ASP A 468 40.90 6.57 -12.55
N ALA A 469 40.28 7.60 -11.95
CA ALA A 469 39.00 8.13 -12.42
C ALA A 469 39.06 8.68 -13.83
N ALA A 470 40.16 9.42 -14.17
CA ALA A 470 40.34 9.99 -15.49
C ALA A 470 40.51 8.95 -16.59
N LEU A 471 41.08 7.77 -16.26
CA LEU A 471 41.32 6.69 -17.20
C LEU A 471 40.13 5.72 -17.31
N THR A 472 39.41 5.46 -16.19
CA THR A 472 38.35 4.48 -16.13
C THR A 472 36.97 5.07 -16.38
N ARG A 473 36.73 6.35 -16.04
CA ARG A 473 35.42 7.03 -16.10
C ARG A 473 35.60 8.48 -16.56
N PRO A 474 36.15 8.74 -17.76
CA PRO A 474 36.48 10.09 -18.26
C PRO A 474 35.26 11.01 -18.44
N GLU A 475 34.07 10.44 -18.56
CA GLU A 475 32.76 11.13 -18.68
C GLU A 475 32.24 11.67 -17.34
N GLN A 476 32.64 11.07 -16.21
CA GLN A 476 32.19 11.51 -14.90
C GLN A 476 32.93 12.74 -14.41
N SER A 477 32.16 13.69 -13.88
CA SER A 477 32.77 14.91 -13.33
C SER A 477 33.35 14.63 -11.92
N LEU A 478 34.58 15.12 -11.68
CA LEU A 478 35.32 14.91 -10.44
C LEU A 478 35.78 16.24 -9.83
N ALA A 479 35.70 16.33 -8.51
CA ALA A 479 36.42 17.38 -7.78
C ALA A 479 37.05 16.86 -6.48
N VAL A 480 38.11 17.52 -6.06
CA VAL A 480 38.75 17.27 -4.78
C VAL A 480 38.48 18.45 -3.84
N VAL A 481 38.00 18.16 -2.65
CA VAL A 481 37.81 19.11 -1.55
C VAL A 481 38.83 18.79 -0.45
N ALA A 482 39.86 19.60 -0.33
CA ALA A 482 40.79 19.49 0.77
C ALA A 482 40.31 20.29 1.99
N LEU A 483 40.47 19.71 3.21
CA LEU A 483 39.99 20.39 4.40
C LEU A 483 40.84 21.61 4.82
N ASN A 484 41.93 21.85 4.13
CA ASN A 484 42.72 23.07 4.31
C ASN A 484 43.40 23.51 3.00
N SER A 485 43.71 24.79 2.87
CA SER A 485 44.26 25.40 1.66
C SER A 485 45.65 24.89 1.28
N ARG A 486 46.52 24.57 2.24
CA ARG A 486 47.87 24.03 1.98
C ARG A 486 47.80 22.65 1.31
N HIS A 487 46.91 21.81 1.79
CA HIS A 487 46.71 20.48 1.20
C HIS A 487 46.16 20.61 -0.22
N ALA A 488 45.19 21.53 -0.43
CA ALA A 488 44.67 21.84 -1.76
C ALA A 488 45.75 22.30 -2.73
N GLU A 489 46.66 23.15 -2.27
CA GLU A 489 47.81 23.61 -3.07
C GLU A 489 48.77 22.48 -3.40
N ALA A 490 49.06 21.61 -2.42
CA ALA A 490 49.96 20.48 -2.63
C ALA A 490 49.37 19.48 -3.64
N ILE A 491 48.07 19.18 -3.56
CA ILE A 491 47.38 18.33 -4.51
C ILE A 491 47.39 18.96 -5.92
N ARG A 492 47.04 20.26 -6.04
CA ARG A 492 47.09 20.96 -7.35
C ARG A 492 48.46 20.89 -8.00
N ALA A 493 49.51 21.09 -7.20
CA ALA A 493 50.87 21.02 -7.71
C ALA A 493 51.26 19.59 -8.16
N ALA A 494 50.85 18.57 -7.40
CA ALA A 494 51.10 17.17 -7.74
C ALA A 494 50.32 16.73 -8.99
N VAL A 495 49.04 17.07 -9.11
CA VAL A 495 48.21 16.79 -10.30
C VAL A 495 48.82 17.47 -11.53
N ALA A 496 49.20 18.76 -11.43
CA ALA A 496 49.83 19.49 -12.54
C ALA A 496 51.17 18.85 -12.98
N ALA A 497 51.92 18.28 -12.04
CA ALA A 497 53.19 17.59 -12.36
C ALA A 497 52.95 16.27 -13.11
N GLU A 498 51.90 15.51 -12.72
CA GLU A 498 51.58 14.18 -13.29
C GLU A 498 50.88 14.28 -14.65
N THR A 499 50.04 15.29 -14.84
CA THR A 499 49.25 15.48 -16.07
C THR A 499 50.02 16.17 -17.22
N ASN A 500 51.18 16.78 -16.92
CA ASN A 500 51.98 17.47 -17.92
C ASN A 500 52.53 16.51 -19.00
N GLY A 501 51.96 16.64 -20.21
CA GLY A 501 52.44 15.91 -21.41
C GLY A 501 51.78 14.53 -21.61
N SER A 502 50.69 14.23 -20.93
CA SER A 502 49.92 13.00 -21.11
C SER A 502 48.69 13.24 -21.99
N PRO A 503 48.73 12.87 -23.30
CA PRO A 503 47.57 13.08 -24.19
C PRO A 503 46.31 12.28 -23.77
N ALA A 504 46.49 11.15 -23.08
CA ALA A 504 45.39 10.30 -22.61
C ALA A 504 44.53 11.00 -21.54
N LEU A 505 45.07 12.01 -20.87
CA LEU A 505 44.38 12.71 -19.79
C LEU A 505 43.83 14.07 -20.22
N GLU A 506 44.19 14.54 -21.45
CA GLU A 506 43.88 15.89 -21.93
C GLU A 506 42.37 16.13 -21.98
N GLU A 507 41.59 15.15 -22.38
CA GLU A 507 40.14 15.24 -22.46
C GLU A 507 39.52 15.42 -21.06
N PHE A 508 39.94 14.65 -20.07
CA PHE A 508 39.43 14.72 -18.71
C PHE A 508 39.71 16.10 -18.06
N PHE A 509 40.90 16.64 -18.23
CA PHE A 509 41.31 17.89 -17.61
C PHE A 509 40.97 19.13 -18.44
N ASN A 510 40.17 18.99 -19.51
CA ASN A 510 39.79 20.13 -20.34
C ASN A 510 38.94 21.14 -19.51
N ALA A 511 39.42 22.39 -19.46
CA ALA A 511 38.79 23.49 -18.73
C ALA A 511 37.47 23.99 -19.36
N ASP A 512 37.25 23.65 -20.63
CA ASP A 512 36.05 24.09 -21.39
C ASP A 512 34.85 23.14 -21.19
N LYS A 513 35.00 22.06 -20.39
CA LYS A 513 33.87 21.21 -19.99
C LYS A 513 32.86 22.00 -19.15
N SER A 514 31.60 21.61 -19.19
CA SER A 514 30.54 22.19 -18.36
C SER A 514 30.85 22.09 -16.86
N GLU A 515 31.47 20.98 -16.45
CA GLU A 515 31.91 20.68 -15.10
C GLU A 515 33.39 20.26 -15.07
N PRO A 516 34.34 21.21 -15.24
CA PRO A 516 35.76 20.87 -15.29
C PRO A 516 36.25 20.32 -13.95
N PHE A 517 37.30 19.48 -14.01
CA PHE A 517 38.00 19.01 -12.82
C PHE A 517 38.57 20.22 -12.04
N VAL A 518 38.37 20.21 -10.71
CA VAL A 518 38.88 21.24 -9.81
C VAL A 518 39.37 20.64 -8.49
N VAL A 519 40.39 21.26 -7.93
CA VAL A 519 40.83 21.02 -6.55
C VAL A 519 40.57 22.29 -5.76
N VAL A 520 39.74 22.22 -4.77
CA VAL A 520 39.33 23.38 -3.93
C VAL A 520 39.62 23.12 -2.45
N ASP A 521 39.71 24.18 -1.67
CA ASP A 521 39.63 24.03 -0.22
C ASP A 521 38.21 24.07 0.30
N ILE A 522 38.00 23.65 1.53
CA ILE A 522 36.69 23.52 2.15
C ILE A 522 35.83 24.80 2.11
N SER A 523 36.44 25.98 2.07
CA SER A 523 35.71 27.26 1.99
C SER A 523 35.04 27.48 0.63
N GLN A 524 35.49 26.79 -0.39
CA GLN A 524 35.00 26.87 -1.76
C GLN A 524 34.01 25.76 -2.13
N ALA A 525 33.75 24.83 -1.20
CA ALA A 525 32.87 23.65 -1.42
C ALA A 525 31.39 24.01 -1.66
N TYR A 526 30.95 25.17 -1.17
CA TYR A 526 29.49 25.54 -1.14
C TYR A 526 28.81 25.62 -2.51
N ARG A 527 29.55 25.74 -3.60
CA ARG A 527 28.99 25.86 -4.97
C ARG A 527 29.35 24.68 -5.86
N LEU A 528 29.95 23.67 -5.25
CA LEU A 528 30.47 22.53 -5.99
C LEU A 528 29.37 21.52 -6.23
N ARG A 529 29.33 20.95 -7.42
CA ARG A 529 28.54 19.80 -7.80
C ARG A 529 29.32 18.94 -8.75
N ARG A 530 29.49 17.64 -8.45
CA ARG A 530 30.22 16.68 -9.27
C ARG A 530 29.64 15.30 -9.06
N ASP A 531 29.85 14.42 -10.00
CA ASP A 531 29.44 13.03 -9.88
C ASP A 531 30.25 12.30 -8.82
N HIS A 532 31.55 12.62 -8.74
CA HIS A 532 32.44 12.08 -7.73
C HIS A 532 33.13 13.19 -6.94
N ILE A 533 33.15 13.06 -5.62
CA ILE A 533 33.88 13.98 -4.72
C ILE A 533 34.93 13.21 -3.94
N ILE A 534 36.16 13.69 -3.96
CA ILE A 534 37.23 13.23 -3.08
C ILE A 534 37.41 14.27 -1.96
N ILE A 535 37.18 13.82 -0.70
CA ILE A 535 37.47 14.66 0.48
C ILE A 535 38.85 14.28 0.99
N ALA A 536 39.81 15.16 0.81
CA ALA A 536 41.18 14.98 1.28
C ALA A 536 41.37 15.67 2.64
N VAL A 537 41.65 14.91 3.68
CA VAL A 537 41.68 15.39 5.07
C VAL A 537 42.90 16.27 5.34
N GLY A 538 44.07 15.85 4.94
CA GLY A 538 45.31 16.61 5.04
C GLY A 538 45.91 16.77 6.42
N TYR A 539 45.19 16.42 7.46
CA TYR A 539 45.66 16.43 8.86
C TYR A 539 46.22 15.07 9.22
N ALA A 540 47.33 15.05 9.97
CA ALA A 540 47.95 13.78 10.36
C ALA A 540 48.69 13.88 11.70
N LYS A 541 49.19 12.75 12.16
CA LYS A 541 50.08 12.67 13.31
C LYS A 541 51.48 13.18 12.96
N THR A 542 52.14 13.80 13.93
CA THR A 542 53.55 14.16 13.80
C THR A 542 54.45 12.90 13.69
N PRO A 543 55.73 12.99 13.31
CA PRO A 543 56.62 11.85 13.24
C PRO A 543 56.73 11.07 14.52
N ASN A 544 56.49 11.73 15.67
CA ASN A 544 56.49 11.10 17.00
C ASN A 544 55.14 10.48 17.41
N GLY A 545 54.16 10.49 16.51
CA GLY A 545 52.84 9.92 16.74
C GLY A 545 51.83 10.82 17.49
N SER A 546 52.17 12.06 17.77
CA SER A 546 51.31 13.01 18.48
C SER A 546 50.32 13.66 17.48
N LEU A 547 49.04 13.71 17.83
CA LEU A 547 48.00 14.47 17.07
C LEU A 547 47.68 15.79 17.80
N VAL A 548 47.74 16.88 17.08
CA VAL A 548 47.21 18.15 17.52
C VAL A 548 45.74 18.24 17.14
N HIS A 549 44.89 18.40 18.12
CA HIS A 549 43.42 18.49 17.91
C HIS A 549 43.02 19.93 17.55
N SER A 550 43.57 20.37 16.41
CA SER A 550 43.24 21.64 15.75
C SER A 550 43.14 21.35 14.27
N PHE A 551 41.96 21.50 13.70
CA PHE A 551 41.65 21.15 12.31
C PHE A 551 41.35 22.42 11.49
N GLY A 552 42.05 23.49 11.74
CA GLY A 552 41.92 24.73 10.98
C GLY A 552 40.50 25.29 10.94
N GLN A 553 39.91 25.35 9.75
CA GLN A 553 38.52 25.88 9.58
C GLN A 553 37.49 25.04 10.29
N LEU A 554 37.67 23.72 10.38
CA LEU A 554 36.72 22.83 11.09
C LEU A 554 36.66 23.11 12.59
N SER A 555 37.72 23.65 13.18
CA SER A 555 37.74 24.04 14.59
C SER A 555 37.09 25.42 14.83
N THR A 556 36.69 26.14 13.80
CA THR A 556 35.91 27.37 13.93
C THR A 556 34.47 27.11 14.23
N ARG A 557 33.75 28.12 14.72
CA ARG A 557 32.31 28.02 15.04
C ARG A 557 31.46 27.60 13.83
N ASP A 558 31.82 28.08 12.63
CA ASP A 558 31.13 27.84 11.36
C ASP A 558 31.74 26.67 10.58
N GLY A 559 32.65 25.91 11.18
CA GLY A 559 33.44 24.90 10.49
C GLY A 559 32.67 23.70 9.99
N ALA A 560 31.53 23.38 10.58
CA ALA A 560 30.68 22.30 10.14
C ALA A 560 30.07 22.53 8.75
N GLY A 561 29.68 23.77 8.44
CA GLY A 561 29.04 24.14 7.19
C GLY A 561 29.86 23.85 5.94
N GLY A 562 31.17 24.03 5.99
CA GLY A 562 32.07 23.72 4.87
C GLY A 562 32.13 22.21 4.59
N LEU A 563 32.14 21.37 5.67
CA LEU A 563 32.12 19.90 5.50
C LEU A 563 30.79 19.40 5.01
N VAL A 564 29.67 19.96 5.52
CA VAL A 564 28.33 19.66 5.01
C VAL A 564 28.23 20.01 3.53
N ALA A 565 28.75 21.19 3.13
CA ALA A 565 28.76 21.60 1.73
C ALA A 565 29.58 20.64 0.85
N ALA A 566 30.74 20.15 1.33
CA ALA A 566 31.56 19.19 0.62
C ALA A 566 30.83 17.86 0.42
N LEU A 567 30.15 17.35 1.46
CA LEU A 567 29.33 16.15 1.39
C LEU A 567 28.13 16.30 0.43
N CYS A 568 27.45 17.44 0.50
CA CYS A 568 26.36 17.75 -0.41
C CYS A 568 26.80 18.04 -1.85
N ALA A 569 28.08 18.16 -2.12
CA ALA A 569 28.60 18.41 -3.46
C ALA A 569 28.54 17.19 -4.39
N SER A 570 28.48 15.97 -3.82
CA SER A 570 28.44 14.72 -4.57
C SER A 570 27.02 14.41 -5.07
N ARG A 571 26.90 14.00 -6.33
CA ARG A 571 25.70 13.39 -6.90
C ARG A 571 25.72 11.86 -6.84
N GLY A 572 26.90 11.27 -6.88
CA GLY A 572 27.10 9.82 -6.92
C GLY A 572 27.95 9.34 -5.76
N THR A 573 29.26 9.34 -5.90
CA THR A 573 30.17 8.72 -4.92
C THR A 573 31.04 9.74 -4.18
N THR A 574 31.37 9.44 -2.94
CA THR A 574 32.26 10.24 -2.10
C THR A 574 33.37 9.36 -1.54
N THR A 575 34.63 9.69 -1.87
CA THR A 575 35.81 9.02 -1.28
C THR A 575 36.48 9.96 -0.29
N VAL A 576 36.63 9.51 0.95
CA VAL A 576 37.40 10.20 1.97
C VAL A 576 38.81 9.63 1.97
N VAL A 577 39.84 10.46 1.76
CA VAL A 577 41.24 10.07 1.86
C VAL A 577 41.82 10.65 3.13
N SER A 578 42.40 9.84 4.01
CA SER A 578 42.84 10.30 5.32
C SER A 578 44.01 9.51 5.87
N CYS A 579 44.96 10.19 6.49
CA CYS A 579 46.00 9.61 7.36
C CYS A 579 45.53 9.42 8.81
N LEU A 580 44.29 9.80 9.13
CA LEU A 580 43.69 9.65 10.46
C LEU A 580 42.50 8.68 10.38
N SER A 581 42.33 7.87 11.42
CA SER A 581 41.12 7.14 11.71
C SER A 581 40.28 7.87 12.78
N ALA A 582 38.98 7.50 12.89
CA ALA A 582 38.11 8.02 13.96
C ALA A 582 38.66 7.73 15.37
N ALA A 583 39.39 6.61 15.55
CA ALA A 583 40.00 6.22 16.82
C ALA A 583 41.18 7.13 17.22
N ASP A 584 41.84 7.80 16.27
CA ASP A 584 42.95 8.71 16.52
C ASP A 584 42.52 10.07 17.11
N ILE A 585 41.22 10.37 16.92
CA ILE A 585 40.63 11.66 17.32
C ILE A 585 39.91 11.49 18.67
N ASP A 586 40.53 12.07 19.73
CA ASP A 586 39.94 12.00 21.06
C ASP A 586 38.71 12.93 21.19
N PRO A 587 37.50 12.37 21.39
CA PRO A 587 36.26 13.13 21.45
C PRO A 587 36.22 14.16 22.60
N SER A 588 36.98 13.92 23.70
CA SER A 588 37.03 14.83 24.84
C SER A 588 37.79 16.14 24.54
N ARG A 589 38.57 16.15 23.47
CA ARG A 589 39.39 17.30 23.04
C ARG A 589 38.77 18.08 21.89
N LEU A 590 37.60 17.68 21.40
CA LEU A 590 36.87 18.34 20.32
C LEU A 590 35.95 19.44 20.86
N HIS A 591 36.11 20.65 20.39
CA HIS A 591 35.32 21.81 20.81
C HIS A 591 34.33 22.27 19.72
N GLY A 592 34.71 22.15 18.43
CA GLY A 592 33.93 22.57 17.29
C GLY A 592 32.91 21.50 16.80
N ALA A 593 31.82 21.95 16.19
CA ALA A 593 30.88 21.05 15.50
C ALA A 593 31.50 20.35 14.29
N GLY A 594 32.34 21.08 13.53
CA GLY A 594 33.03 20.55 12.36
C GLY A 594 34.04 19.45 12.69
N GLU A 595 34.72 19.57 13.84
CA GLU A 595 35.64 18.53 14.33
C GLU A 595 34.90 17.23 14.71
N ARG A 596 33.78 17.36 15.37
CA ARG A 596 32.91 16.19 15.72
C ARG A 596 32.37 15.53 14.46
N LEU A 597 31.90 16.35 13.53
CA LEU A 597 31.39 15.86 12.24
C LEU A 597 32.46 15.13 11.43
N LEU A 598 33.73 15.63 11.41
CA LEU A 598 34.84 14.92 10.76
C LEU A 598 35.11 13.55 11.39
N ARG A 599 35.17 13.48 12.73
CA ARG A 599 35.37 12.20 13.42
C ARG A 599 34.26 11.20 13.09
N GLN A 600 33.00 11.63 13.11
CA GLN A 600 31.85 10.79 12.75
C GLN A 600 31.88 10.37 11.28
N LEU A 601 32.31 11.25 10.37
CA LEU A 601 32.48 10.94 8.96
C LEU A 601 33.52 9.82 8.75
N LEU A 602 34.69 9.92 9.41
CA LEU A 602 35.72 8.89 9.35
C LEU A 602 35.22 7.55 9.91
N GLU A 603 34.46 7.59 11.01
CA GLU A 603 33.85 6.40 11.61
C GLU A 603 32.82 5.77 10.65
N ARG A 604 31.96 6.59 10.04
CA ARG A 604 30.94 6.12 9.12
C ARG A 604 31.53 5.55 7.83
N ALA A 605 32.49 6.21 7.24
CA ALA A 605 33.13 5.78 5.99
C ALA A 605 33.95 4.49 6.14
N GLN A 606 34.34 4.13 7.38
CA GLN A 606 35.06 2.90 7.68
C GLN A 606 34.15 1.67 7.83
N VAL A 607 32.86 1.85 8.24
CA VAL A 607 31.97 0.74 8.63
C VAL A 607 31.35 0.02 7.44
N GLY A 608 31.40 0.59 6.23
CA GLY A 608 30.71 0.04 5.07
C GLY A 608 29.19 0.36 5.05
N PRO A 609 28.41 -0.13 4.07
CA PRO A 609 27.01 0.15 3.95
C PRO A 609 26.26 -0.35 5.18
N LEU A 610 25.38 0.51 5.75
CA LEU A 610 24.51 0.09 6.83
C LEU A 610 23.49 -0.91 6.29
N PRO A 611 23.22 -2.02 7.02
CA PRO A 611 22.11 -2.87 6.69
C PRO A 611 20.83 -2.02 6.68
N LEU A 612 19.93 -2.32 5.75
CA LEU A 612 18.61 -1.72 5.72
C LEU A 612 17.90 -2.16 7.00
N ASP A 613 17.63 -1.22 7.88
CA ASP A 613 16.90 -1.50 9.11
C ASP A 613 15.45 -1.88 8.75
N ASP A 614 15.12 -3.14 9.02
CA ASP A 614 13.79 -3.73 8.82
C ASP A 614 12.82 -3.35 9.97
N ALA A 615 13.19 -2.39 10.79
CA ALA A 615 12.50 -2.02 12.03
C ALA A 615 11.39 -0.98 11.80
N GLY A 616 10.53 -1.19 10.83
CA GLY A 616 9.46 -0.28 10.53
C GLY A 616 8.06 -0.76 10.92
N LYS A 617 7.10 0.12 10.76
CA LYS A 617 5.66 -0.16 10.77
C LYS A 617 5.38 -1.35 9.85
N ALA A 618 4.61 -2.32 10.32
CA ALA A 618 4.25 -3.49 9.51
C ALA A 618 3.65 -3.03 8.16
N PRO A 619 4.01 -3.69 7.05
CA PRO A 619 3.43 -3.37 5.76
C PRO A 619 1.92 -3.57 5.78
N ASP A 620 1.22 -2.81 4.96
CA ASP A 620 -0.20 -2.99 4.71
C ASP A 620 -0.49 -4.41 4.18
N ARG A 621 -1.64 -4.97 4.55
CA ARG A 621 -2.04 -6.32 4.15
C ARG A 621 -2.20 -6.46 2.64
N LEU A 622 -2.76 -5.45 1.97
CA LEU A 622 -2.91 -5.44 0.52
C LEU A 622 -1.54 -5.49 -0.18
N LEU A 623 -0.57 -4.74 0.36
CA LEU A 623 0.81 -4.75 -0.12
C LEU A 623 1.48 -6.10 0.10
N LEU A 624 1.22 -6.77 1.24
CA LEU A 624 1.74 -8.11 1.51
C LEU A 624 1.14 -9.15 0.58
N ASP A 625 -0.13 -9.03 0.23
CA ASP A 625 -0.79 -9.91 -0.73
C ASP A 625 -0.16 -9.77 -2.12
N LEU A 626 0.03 -8.55 -2.60
CA LEU A 626 0.77 -8.27 -3.85
C LEU A 626 2.19 -8.83 -3.81
N ALA A 627 2.91 -8.62 -2.69
CA ALA A 627 4.27 -9.13 -2.49
C ALA A 627 4.31 -10.67 -2.55
N LEU A 628 3.31 -11.34 -1.95
CA LEU A 628 3.18 -12.80 -1.99
C LEU A 628 2.98 -13.30 -3.43
N HIS A 629 2.12 -12.65 -4.23
CA HIS A 629 1.91 -13.01 -5.63
C HIS A 629 3.19 -12.80 -6.46
N CYS A 630 3.90 -11.69 -6.28
CA CYS A 630 5.20 -11.47 -6.92
C CYS A 630 6.22 -12.54 -6.52
N PHE A 631 6.28 -12.91 -5.24
CA PHE A 631 7.17 -13.97 -4.75
C PHE A 631 6.81 -15.35 -5.33
N GLN A 632 5.52 -15.68 -5.44
CA GLN A 632 5.06 -16.93 -6.07
C GLN A 632 5.42 -17.02 -7.55
N MET A 633 5.55 -15.88 -8.23
CA MET A 633 6.07 -15.80 -9.60
C MET A 633 7.60 -15.91 -9.70
N GLY A 634 8.29 -16.08 -8.58
CA GLY A 634 9.74 -16.27 -8.52
C GLY A 634 10.55 -14.98 -8.39
N LEU A 635 9.94 -13.84 -8.13
CA LEU A 635 10.64 -12.57 -7.95
C LEU A 635 11.20 -12.42 -6.53
N SER A 636 12.29 -11.68 -6.38
CA SER A 636 12.79 -11.22 -5.09
C SER A 636 11.97 -10.01 -4.65
N VAL A 637 11.42 -10.02 -3.42
CA VAL A 637 10.55 -8.95 -2.94
C VAL A 637 11.01 -8.46 -1.56
N VAL A 638 11.03 -7.15 -1.39
CA VAL A 638 11.37 -6.49 -0.12
C VAL A 638 10.29 -5.45 0.20
N PRO A 639 9.34 -5.76 1.09
CA PRO A 639 8.34 -4.79 1.55
C PRO A 639 9.01 -3.67 2.37
N ARG A 640 8.54 -2.43 2.21
CA ARG A 640 9.02 -1.24 2.93
C ARG A 640 10.53 -1.04 2.86
N TYR A 641 11.04 -1.01 1.63
CA TYR A 641 12.45 -0.81 1.40
C TYR A 641 12.88 0.64 1.69
N GLY A 642 13.95 0.82 2.45
CA GLY A 642 14.51 2.11 2.82
C GLY A 642 14.35 2.45 4.31
N THR A 643 14.38 3.73 4.66
CA THR A 643 14.23 4.21 6.04
C THR A 643 12.77 4.35 6.43
N ASP A 644 12.49 4.29 7.74
CA ASP A 644 11.19 4.66 8.29
C ASP A 644 10.87 6.12 8.00
N GLY A 645 9.84 6.37 7.22
CA GLY A 645 9.42 7.72 6.89
C GLY A 645 8.69 7.80 5.55
N PRO A 646 8.27 9.00 5.14
CA PRO A 646 7.55 9.22 3.89
C PRO A 646 8.38 8.87 2.64
N GLY A 647 9.68 8.62 2.81
CA GLY A 647 10.59 8.24 1.73
C GLY A 647 10.76 6.73 1.51
N ALA A 648 10.12 5.85 2.31
CA ALA A 648 10.20 4.42 2.11
C ALA A 648 9.48 3.99 0.82
N ILE A 649 10.09 3.05 0.09
CA ILE A 649 9.43 2.42 -1.06
C ILE A 649 8.51 1.33 -0.53
N PRO A 650 7.19 1.37 -0.82
CA PRO A 650 6.25 0.38 -0.30
C PRO A 650 6.65 -1.06 -0.61
N LEU A 651 7.09 -1.35 -1.86
CA LEU A 651 7.58 -2.66 -2.26
C LEU A 651 8.71 -2.50 -3.26
N ALA A 652 9.86 -3.08 -2.99
CA ALA A 652 10.98 -3.18 -3.94
C ALA A 652 11.07 -4.59 -4.49
N VAL A 653 11.26 -4.71 -5.81
CA VAL A 653 11.23 -5.99 -6.52
C VAL A 653 12.50 -6.17 -7.35
N GLY A 654 13.05 -7.38 -7.31
CA GLY A 654 14.24 -7.81 -8.06
C GLY A 654 14.04 -9.14 -8.76
N HIS A 655 15.07 -9.56 -9.49
CA HIS A 655 15.10 -10.85 -10.18
C HIS A 655 16.04 -11.83 -9.46
N PRO A 656 15.71 -13.10 -9.31
CA PRO A 656 16.54 -14.07 -8.60
C PRO A 656 17.92 -14.31 -9.23
N ASP A 657 18.08 -14.08 -10.54
CA ASP A 657 19.40 -14.15 -11.20
C ASP A 657 20.32 -12.98 -10.81
N TYR A 658 19.78 -11.95 -10.19
CA TYR A 658 20.51 -10.79 -9.65
C TYR A 658 20.18 -10.63 -8.16
N PRO A 659 20.63 -11.57 -7.29
CA PRO A 659 20.16 -11.67 -5.90
C PRO A 659 20.51 -10.45 -5.03
N ASP A 660 21.52 -9.68 -5.41
CA ASP A 660 21.96 -8.49 -4.69
C ASP A 660 21.38 -7.19 -5.26
N GLU A 661 20.50 -7.28 -6.27
CA GLU A 661 19.90 -6.11 -6.93
C GLU A 661 18.39 -6.10 -6.82
N LEU A 662 17.86 -4.91 -6.58
CA LEU A 662 16.43 -4.60 -6.69
C LEU A 662 16.25 -3.63 -7.87
N LEU A 663 15.30 -3.93 -8.74
CA LEU A 663 15.18 -3.27 -10.05
C LEU A 663 13.98 -2.32 -10.12
N VAL A 664 12.86 -2.70 -9.51
CA VAL A 664 11.59 -1.99 -9.60
C VAL A 664 11.17 -1.48 -8.22
N ALA A 665 10.87 -0.19 -8.15
CA ALA A 665 10.21 0.44 -7.01
C ALA A 665 8.69 0.47 -7.29
N VAL A 666 7.94 -0.33 -6.55
CA VAL A 666 6.48 -0.34 -6.63
C VAL A 666 5.92 0.65 -5.62
N LEU A 667 5.30 1.71 -6.13
CA LEU A 667 4.61 2.73 -5.34
C LEU A 667 3.12 2.40 -5.27
N THR A 668 2.51 2.66 -4.13
CA THR A 668 1.08 2.48 -3.89
C THR A 668 0.42 3.81 -3.52
N ASP A 669 -0.88 3.83 -3.49
CA ASP A 669 -1.70 4.93 -2.96
C ASP A 669 -1.95 4.72 -1.45
N ASP A 670 -0.86 4.49 -0.71
CA ASP A 670 -0.84 4.26 0.74
C ASP A 670 -1.12 5.54 1.55
N GLU A 671 -1.03 5.44 2.88
CA GLU A 671 -1.25 6.55 3.80
C GLU A 671 -0.35 7.75 3.47
N ALA A 672 0.92 7.51 3.13
CA ALA A 672 1.87 8.58 2.79
C ALA A 672 1.48 9.29 1.49
N TYR A 673 0.98 8.55 0.50
CA TYR A 673 0.44 9.11 -0.73
C TYR A 673 -0.81 9.94 -0.48
N MET A 674 -1.72 9.49 0.38
CA MET A 674 -2.96 10.19 0.71
C MET A 674 -2.72 11.47 1.54
N ASP A 675 -1.71 11.44 2.40
CA ASP A 675 -1.35 12.58 3.25
C ASP A 675 -0.64 13.72 2.48
N GLU A 676 -0.06 13.43 1.31
CA GLU A 676 0.58 14.45 0.48
C GLU A 676 -0.46 15.21 -0.35
N PRO A 677 -0.76 16.48 -0.06
CA PRO A 677 -1.82 17.22 -0.75
C PRO A 677 -1.46 17.61 -2.19
N SER A 678 -0.19 17.61 -2.54
CA SER A 678 0.25 18.05 -3.86
C SER A 678 0.33 16.91 -4.85
N VAL A 679 -0.58 16.89 -5.81
CA VAL A 679 -0.57 15.92 -6.93
C VAL A 679 0.78 15.95 -7.68
N ARG A 680 1.38 17.13 -7.83
CA ARG A 680 2.72 17.29 -8.45
C ARG A 680 3.81 16.56 -7.64
N MET A 681 3.75 16.60 -6.32
CA MET A 681 4.68 15.87 -5.46
C MET A 681 4.47 14.36 -5.61
N ARG A 682 3.22 13.89 -5.53
CA ARG A 682 2.88 12.46 -5.61
C ARG A 682 3.21 11.84 -6.96
N GLU A 683 2.78 12.49 -8.07
CA GLU A 683 2.80 11.86 -9.38
C GLU A 683 4.02 12.22 -10.22
N ARG A 684 4.71 13.31 -9.88
CA ARG A 684 5.86 13.75 -10.64
C ARG A 684 7.15 13.70 -9.83
N TYR A 685 7.28 14.54 -8.79
CA TYR A 685 8.59 14.72 -8.14
C TYR A 685 9.06 13.48 -7.40
N TRP A 686 8.17 12.75 -6.74
CA TRP A 686 8.54 11.50 -6.07
C TRP A 686 9.04 10.45 -7.07
N VAL A 687 8.34 10.30 -8.17
CA VAL A 687 8.73 9.36 -9.24
C VAL A 687 10.06 9.76 -9.87
N GLU A 688 10.21 11.04 -10.29
CA GLU A 688 11.46 11.54 -10.87
C GLU A 688 12.65 11.37 -9.91
N ARG A 689 12.43 11.53 -8.60
CA ARG A 689 13.49 11.35 -7.59
C ARG A 689 13.97 9.90 -7.50
N LEU A 690 13.07 8.94 -7.59
CA LEU A 690 13.40 7.51 -7.60
C LEU A 690 14.07 7.10 -8.92
N GLU A 691 13.53 7.56 -10.05
CA GLU A 691 14.10 7.29 -11.38
C GLU A 691 15.56 7.80 -11.48
N ARG A 692 15.85 9.00 -10.97
CA ARG A 692 17.23 9.53 -10.88
C ARG A 692 18.14 8.72 -9.97
N ARG A 693 17.60 7.88 -9.08
CA ARG A 693 18.35 6.94 -8.24
C ARG A 693 18.58 5.59 -8.90
N GLY A 694 18.11 5.41 -10.12
CA GLY A 694 18.26 4.17 -10.86
C GLY A 694 17.12 3.19 -10.69
N TRP A 695 16.02 3.57 -10.01
CA TRP A 695 14.83 2.75 -9.93
C TRP A 695 14.01 2.82 -11.22
N THR A 696 13.49 1.70 -11.65
CA THR A 696 12.32 1.70 -12.53
C THR A 696 11.08 1.76 -11.64
N VAL A 697 10.23 2.77 -11.85
CA VAL A 697 9.07 3.00 -10.98
C VAL A 697 7.82 2.40 -11.60
N TYR A 698 7.11 1.59 -10.83
CA TYR A 698 5.78 1.07 -11.16
C TYR A 698 4.77 1.60 -10.15
N ARG A 699 3.58 2.03 -10.60
CA ARG A 699 2.50 2.46 -9.72
C ARG A 699 1.42 1.37 -9.67
N ALA A 700 1.28 0.73 -8.53
CA ALA A 700 0.21 -0.19 -8.23
C ALA A 700 -0.87 0.55 -7.41
N PHE A 701 -2.00 0.83 -8.01
CA PHE A 701 -3.12 1.43 -7.29
C PHE A 701 -3.86 0.36 -6.48
N SER A 702 -4.22 0.70 -5.25
CA SER A 702 -4.90 -0.21 -4.31
C SER A 702 -6.18 -0.82 -4.90
N ALA A 703 -6.93 -0.05 -5.69
CA ALA A 703 -8.12 -0.55 -6.37
C ALA A 703 -7.81 -1.71 -7.33
N GLY A 704 -6.73 -1.61 -8.13
CA GLY A 704 -6.31 -2.68 -9.04
C GLY A 704 -5.80 -3.91 -8.29
N VAL A 705 -4.94 -3.69 -7.30
CA VAL A 705 -4.41 -4.77 -6.45
C VAL A 705 -5.54 -5.50 -5.71
N PHE A 706 -6.54 -4.77 -5.24
CA PHE A 706 -7.69 -5.33 -4.56
C PHE A 706 -8.57 -6.20 -5.46
N VAL A 707 -8.80 -5.76 -6.70
CA VAL A 707 -9.65 -6.48 -7.67
C VAL A 707 -8.94 -7.73 -8.20
N ASP A 708 -7.66 -7.61 -8.56
CA ASP A 708 -6.89 -8.72 -9.13
C ASP A 708 -5.39 -8.56 -8.82
N PRO A 709 -4.93 -9.03 -7.65
CA PRO A 709 -3.52 -8.95 -7.25
C PRO A 709 -2.61 -9.79 -8.15
N SER A 710 -3.12 -10.88 -8.75
CA SER A 710 -2.35 -11.71 -9.66
C SER A 710 -2.02 -10.96 -10.95
N ALA A 711 -3.00 -10.29 -11.55
CA ALA A 711 -2.78 -9.49 -12.76
C ALA A 711 -1.82 -8.32 -12.52
N GLU A 712 -1.86 -7.68 -11.35
CA GLU A 712 -0.89 -6.65 -10.99
C GLU A 712 0.52 -7.23 -10.81
N ALA A 713 0.64 -8.39 -10.17
CA ALA A 713 1.92 -9.08 -10.02
C ALA A 713 2.50 -9.53 -11.37
N GLU A 714 1.66 -10.00 -12.32
CA GLU A 714 2.07 -10.34 -13.69
C GLU A 714 2.66 -9.14 -14.43
N ARG A 715 2.06 -7.95 -14.31
CA ARG A 715 2.59 -6.71 -14.91
C ARG A 715 3.95 -6.33 -14.33
N ILE A 716 4.10 -6.45 -13.00
CA ILE A 716 5.38 -6.20 -12.32
C ILE A 716 6.43 -7.21 -12.78
N CYS A 717 6.07 -8.50 -12.87
CA CYS A 717 6.95 -9.56 -13.34
C CYS A 717 7.42 -9.29 -14.78
N GLN A 718 6.50 -8.94 -15.68
CA GLN A 718 6.85 -8.60 -17.05
C GLN A 718 7.81 -7.40 -17.12
N LEU A 719 7.58 -6.37 -16.31
CA LEU A 719 8.46 -5.21 -16.23
C LEU A 719 9.87 -5.59 -15.77
N VAL A 720 9.99 -6.47 -14.76
CA VAL A 720 11.28 -6.97 -14.28
C VAL A 720 12.00 -7.75 -15.37
N LEU A 721 11.30 -8.63 -16.08
CA LEU A 721 11.86 -9.43 -17.19
C LEU A 721 12.32 -8.51 -18.34
N ASP A 722 11.55 -7.49 -18.70
CA ASP A 722 11.92 -6.52 -19.74
C ASP A 722 13.21 -5.75 -19.38
N ILE A 723 13.45 -5.47 -18.10
CA ILE A 723 14.67 -4.83 -17.61
C ILE A 723 15.85 -5.82 -17.72
N VAL A 724 15.65 -7.05 -17.31
CA VAL A 724 16.68 -8.10 -17.37
C VAL A 724 17.10 -8.38 -18.83
N ASP A 725 16.14 -8.54 -19.73
CA ASP A 725 16.38 -8.78 -21.15
C ASP A 725 17.16 -7.61 -21.81
N LYS A 726 16.82 -6.37 -21.46
CA LYS A 726 17.56 -5.19 -21.94
C LYS A 726 19.01 -5.18 -21.44
N ARG A 727 19.25 -5.56 -20.17
CA ARG A 727 20.60 -5.63 -19.63
C ARG A 727 21.44 -6.73 -20.28
N GLN A 728 20.84 -7.89 -20.55
CA GLN A 728 21.49 -9.00 -21.22
C GLN A 728 21.84 -8.64 -22.67
N SER A 729 20.93 -7.98 -23.39
CA SER A 729 21.20 -7.56 -24.77
C SER A 729 22.33 -6.52 -24.87
N VAL A 730 22.44 -5.60 -23.89
CA VAL A 730 23.54 -4.61 -23.83
C VAL A 730 24.87 -5.28 -23.48
N SER A 731 24.90 -6.32 -22.65
CA SER A 731 26.12 -7.05 -22.31
C SER A 731 26.67 -7.86 -23.48
N ASP A 732 25.83 -8.33 -24.39
CA ASP A 732 26.25 -9.08 -25.58
C ASP A 732 26.84 -8.17 -26.69
N ASP A 733 26.39 -6.91 -26.78
CA ASP A 733 26.84 -5.95 -27.79
C ASP A 733 28.05 -5.09 -27.38
N GLY A 734 28.55 -5.21 -26.17
CA GLY A 734 29.83 -4.62 -25.71
C GLY A 734 29.88 -3.10 -25.66
N GLU A 735 28.78 -2.38 -25.61
CA GLU A 735 28.73 -0.91 -25.50
C GLU A 735 27.84 -0.38 -24.36
N ALA A 736 28.50 0.45 -23.53
CA ALA A 736 28.02 1.57 -22.74
C ALA A 736 27.06 1.37 -21.57
N VAL A 737 27.60 1.70 -20.40
CA VAL A 737 26.98 2.04 -19.13
C VAL A 737 25.88 3.12 -19.30
N PRO A 738 24.70 3.05 -18.61
CA PRO A 738 23.66 4.06 -18.75
C PRO A 738 24.13 5.43 -18.24
N GLU A 739 24.03 6.43 -19.09
CA GLU A 739 24.22 7.84 -18.75
C GLU A 739 23.37 8.23 -17.54
N LEU A 740 24.01 8.64 -16.46
CA LEU A 740 23.40 9.44 -15.39
C LEU A 740 23.01 10.79 -15.98
N ILE A 741 21.73 11.08 -16.01
CA ILE A 741 21.17 12.33 -16.55
C ILE A 741 21.78 13.52 -15.81
N SER A 742 22.53 14.35 -16.52
CA SER A 742 23.05 15.62 -15.99
C SER A 742 21.92 16.61 -15.68
N ASP A 743 22.01 17.31 -14.57
CA ASP A 743 21.03 18.24 -13.99
C ASP A 743 20.88 19.56 -14.75
N ASP A 744 21.56 19.74 -15.88
CA ASP A 744 21.54 20.96 -16.69
C ASP A 744 20.49 20.83 -17.81
N GLY A 745 19.40 21.55 -17.62
CA GLY A 745 18.18 21.79 -18.37
C GLY A 745 18.19 21.82 -19.90
N GLU A 746 18.80 20.87 -20.58
CA GLU A 746 18.51 20.54 -21.97
C GLU A 746 18.11 19.10 -22.11
N ALA A 747 16.84 18.83 -21.80
CA ALA A 747 16.21 17.57 -22.20
C ALA A 747 16.09 17.60 -23.73
N THR A 748 17.07 17.09 -24.43
CA THR A 748 16.86 16.62 -25.79
C THR A 748 15.87 15.47 -25.76
N ALA A 749 14.73 15.68 -26.41
CA ALA A 749 13.66 14.74 -26.60
C ALA A 749 14.21 13.41 -27.16
N GLY A 750 14.25 12.42 -26.30
CA GLY A 750 14.68 11.08 -26.63
C GLY A 750 14.19 10.03 -25.64
N TYR A 751 12.98 10.18 -25.09
CA TYR A 751 12.31 9.08 -24.41
C TYR A 751 11.28 8.47 -25.37
N GLY A 752 11.70 7.41 -26.02
CA GLY A 752 10.79 6.53 -26.71
C GLY A 752 9.81 5.93 -25.71
N ALA A 753 8.58 6.36 -25.78
CA ALA A 753 7.46 5.60 -25.29
C ALA A 753 7.41 4.30 -26.13
N SER A 754 8.11 3.29 -25.70
CA SER A 754 8.04 1.94 -26.26
C SER A 754 7.72 1.00 -25.11
N GLY A 755 6.52 0.50 -25.14
CA GLY A 755 6.20 -0.61 -24.33
C GLY A 755 4.81 -0.54 -23.75
N LEU A 756 3.81 -0.77 -24.59
CA LEU A 756 2.63 -1.57 -24.34
C LEU A 756 1.74 -1.50 -25.60
N ALA A 757 2.13 -2.24 -26.63
CA ALA A 757 1.20 -2.65 -27.69
C ALA A 757 1.43 -4.13 -27.90
N GLY A 758 0.76 -4.94 -27.09
CA GLY A 758 0.57 -6.35 -27.32
C GLY A 758 -0.54 -6.59 -28.32
N ALA A 759 -0.17 -7.30 -29.37
CA ALA A 759 -0.96 -8.20 -30.19
C ALA A 759 -2.36 -7.80 -30.64
N GLY A 760 -2.48 -7.53 -31.92
CA GLY A 760 -3.75 -7.51 -32.65
C GLY A 760 -3.57 -6.99 -34.06
N GLY A 761 -2.98 -7.81 -34.94
CA GLY A 761 -2.85 -7.47 -36.35
C GLY A 761 -4.21 -7.39 -37.02
N LEU A 762 -4.37 -6.40 -37.90
CA LEU A 762 -5.00 -6.55 -39.20
C LEU A 762 -4.71 -5.32 -40.09
N ALA A 763 -4.42 -5.62 -41.30
CA ALA A 763 -3.94 -4.78 -42.36
C ALA A 763 -4.90 -3.65 -42.79
N GLY A 764 -4.30 -2.55 -43.30
CA GLY A 764 -4.87 -1.92 -44.50
C GLY A 764 -5.16 -0.46 -44.41
N ALA A 765 -4.51 0.27 -45.31
CA ALA A 765 -4.93 1.45 -46.01
C ALA A 765 -4.77 2.85 -45.40
N GLY A 766 -3.80 3.53 -45.95
CA GLY A 766 -3.66 4.94 -46.40
C GLY A 766 -4.68 5.95 -45.91
N GLY A 767 -4.17 6.92 -45.14
CA GLY A 767 -4.91 8.14 -44.82
C GLY A 767 -3.97 9.33 -44.66
N ARG A 768 -4.23 10.35 -45.44
CA ARG A 768 -3.53 11.63 -45.57
C ARG A 768 -3.42 12.38 -44.24
N PRO A 769 -2.41 13.28 -44.12
CA PRO A 769 -2.23 14.10 -42.91
C PRO A 769 -3.30 15.21 -42.83
N VAL A 770 -3.83 15.39 -41.64
CA VAL A 770 -4.78 16.45 -41.28
C VAL A 770 -3.97 17.69 -40.91
N PRO A 771 -4.33 18.88 -41.41
CA PRO A 771 -3.65 20.13 -41.07
C PRO A 771 -4.03 20.62 -39.65
N PRO A 772 -3.15 21.44 -39.02
CA PRO A 772 -3.39 21.98 -37.69
C PRO A 772 -4.50 23.05 -37.69
N PRO A 773 -5.21 23.23 -36.56
CA PRO A 773 -6.27 24.22 -36.45
C PRO A 773 -5.71 25.65 -36.41
N PRO A 774 -6.44 26.63 -36.89
CA PRO A 774 -6.00 28.01 -37.02
C PRO A 774 -5.95 28.74 -35.69
N GLY A 775 -4.93 29.59 -35.54
CA GLY A 775 -4.59 30.34 -34.34
C GLY A 775 -5.67 31.32 -33.87
N LEU A 776 -5.86 31.36 -32.56
CA LEU A 776 -6.63 32.39 -31.86
C LEU A 776 -5.76 33.62 -31.65
N SER A 777 -6.16 34.71 -32.28
CA SER A 777 -5.62 36.04 -32.09
C SER A 777 -5.97 36.58 -30.68
N SER A 778 -4.95 36.98 -29.95
CA SER A 778 -5.05 37.66 -28.66
C SER A 778 -5.49 39.11 -28.83
N SER A 779 -6.51 39.52 -28.08
CA SER A 779 -6.66 40.95 -27.72
C SER A 779 -6.58 41.08 -26.19
N ALA A 780 -5.50 41.70 -25.77
CA ALA A 780 -5.26 42.09 -24.39
C ALA A 780 -5.93 43.43 -24.07
N ALA A 781 -6.66 43.49 -22.97
CA ALA A 781 -6.91 44.74 -22.27
C ALA A 781 -6.79 44.47 -20.75
N GLY A 782 -5.87 45.22 -20.17
CA GLY A 782 -5.61 45.16 -18.76
C GLY A 782 -6.66 45.85 -17.89
N VAL A 783 -6.73 45.50 -16.63
CA VAL A 783 -7.11 46.39 -15.54
C VAL A 783 -6.34 46.08 -14.26
N ASN A 784 -5.92 47.17 -13.70
CA ASN A 784 -5.23 47.38 -12.43
C ASN A 784 -6.02 46.97 -11.19
N SER A 785 -5.28 46.55 -10.25
CA SER A 785 -5.06 47.14 -8.90
C SER A 785 -5.85 46.61 -7.71
N ALA A 786 -5.07 46.45 -6.74
CA ALA A 786 -5.23 46.68 -5.29
C ALA A 786 -6.31 45.84 -4.59
N GLY A 787 -6.06 45.15 -3.52
CA GLY A 787 -5.18 45.30 -2.40
C GLY A 787 -5.77 44.66 -1.23
N GLN A 788 -4.95 44.24 -0.35
CA GLN A 788 -5.20 43.97 1.06
C GLN A 788 -6.15 42.80 1.40
N GLY A 789 -5.84 41.84 2.11
CA GLY A 789 -4.91 41.71 3.20
C GLY A 789 -5.54 40.82 4.25
N ALA A 790 -4.70 40.12 4.91
CA ALA A 790 -4.88 39.55 6.23
C ALA A 790 -5.59 38.19 6.27
N SER A 791 -4.82 37.18 6.57
CA SER A 791 -4.40 36.72 7.88
C SER A 791 -5.41 35.79 8.54
N ALA A 792 -5.09 34.57 8.54
CA ALA A 792 -4.51 33.79 9.61
C ALA A 792 -5.46 33.29 10.69
N ALA A 793 -5.10 32.10 11.04
CA ALA A 793 -5.20 31.43 12.34
C ALA A 793 -6.42 30.53 12.54
N SER A 794 -6.18 29.30 12.34
CA SER A 794 -6.00 28.18 13.31
C SER A 794 -6.84 28.24 14.58
N ALA A 795 -7.38 27.10 14.82
CA ALA A 795 -7.35 26.32 16.04
C ALA A 795 -8.66 26.13 16.80
N HIS A 796 -8.92 24.86 16.97
CA HIS A 796 -9.41 24.13 18.14
C HIS A 796 -10.87 24.22 18.55
N SER A 797 -11.56 23.09 18.33
CA SER A 797 -11.94 22.14 19.40
C SER A 797 -13.12 22.48 20.31
N ALA A 798 -14.00 21.52 20.34
CA ALA A 798 -14.80 21.03 21.47
C ALA A 798 -16.19 21.63 21.74
N ALA A 799 -17.12 20.76 21.43
CA ALA A 799 -18.19 20.24 22.27
C ALA A 799 -19.13 21.17 23.04
N ALA A 800 -20.36 20.82 22.91
CA ALA A 800 -21.45 20.73 23.88
C ALA A 800 -22.59 21.75 23.81
N ALA A 801 -23.72 21.19 23.44
CA ALA A 801 -25.06 21.23 24.04
C ALA A 801 -25.66 22.59 24.48
N GLY A 802 -26.86 22.77 24.02
CA GLY A 802 -27.87 23.44 24.88
C GLY A 802 -28.80 24.41 24.20
N GLN A 803 -29.94 23.91 23.84
CA GLN A 803 -31.31 24.46 24.00
C GLN A 803 -31.50 25.97 24.07
N GLY A 804 -32.48 26.44 23.31
CA GLY A 804 -33.49 27.30 23.88
C GLY A 804 -33.90 28.52 23.06
N SER A 805 -35.08 28.42 22.49
CA SER A 805 -36.20 29.41 22.48
C SER A 805 -35.99 30.82 21.91
N GLU A 806 -36.74 31.08 20.88
CA GLU A 806 -37.96 31.96 20.82
C GLU A 806 -37.73 33.46 20.74
N GLU A 807 -38.46 33.99 19.86
CA GLU A 807 -39.27 35.21 19.69
C GLU A 807 -38.67 36.33 18.84
N ALA A 808 -39.27 36.58 17.75
CA ALA A 808 -40.42 37.47 17.44
C ALA A 808 -40.06 38.94 17.26
N GLY A 809 -40.55 39.53 16.22
CA GLY A 809 -40.84 40.96 16.11
C GLY A 809 -40.51 41.57 14.75
N GLN A 810 -41.39 41.54 13.81
CA GLN A 810 -42.39 42.54 13.38
C GLN A 810 -41.81 43.89 12.91
N GLY A 811 -42.27 44.23 11.73
CA GLY A 811 -42.59 45.58 11.33
C GLY A 811 -41.96 46.00 10.00
N ALA A 812 -42.56 46.14 8.96
CA ALA A 812 -43.82 46.70 8.45
C ALA A 812 -43.50 47.78 7.39
N VAL A 813 -44.19 47.73 6.27
CA VAL A 813 -44.89 48.81 5.51
C VAL A 813 -43.98 49.68 4.63
N GLY A 814 -44.27 49.87 3.42
CA GLY A 814 -45.38 49.99 2.51
C GLY A 814 -44.99 50.37 1.12
N THR A 815 -45.73 49.98 0.27
CA THR A 815 -46.76 50.54 -0.61
C THR A 815 -46.34 51.06 -1.96
N ASN A 816 -47.02 50.53 -2.89
CA ASN A 816 -47.83 50.99 -4.03
C ASN A 816 -47.10 51.16 -5.34
N ALA A 817 -47.63 50.88 -6.51
CA ALA A 817 -48.96 50.40 -6.96
C ALA A 817 -48.90 50.03 -8.45
N ALA A 818 -49.71 49.05 -8.74
CA ALA A 818 -50.62 48.95 -9.90
C ALA A 818 -50.12 48.98 -11.37
N GLY A 819 -50.44 47.89 -12.05
CA GLY A 819 -50.65 47.85 -13.49
C GLY A 819 -50.99 46.46 -13.97
N ALA A 820 -52.25 46.20 -14.16
CA ALA A 820 -52.93 44.98 -14.54
C ALA A 820 -52.42 44.26 -15.79
N GLY A 821 -52.57 42.92 -15.83
CA GLY A 821 -52.83 42.16 -17.02
C GLY A 821 -52.35 40.70 -16.96
N ASP A 822 -53.36 39.82 -16.75
CA ASP A 822 -53.42 38.40 -17.09
C ASP A 822 -52.60 37.33 -16.37
N GLY A 823 -53.32 36.51 -15.73
CA GLY A 823 -53.25 35.18 -15.18
C GLY A 823 -52.09 34.26 -15.53
N ASN A 824 -51.15 34.22 -14.64
CA ASN A 824 -50.54 32.96 -14.23
C ASN A 824 -49.94 33.20 -12.85
N THR A 825 -50.46 32.55 -11.81
CA THR A 825 -49.99 32.74 -10.44
C THR A 825 -48.63 32.01 -10.33
N ALA A 826 -47.54 32.75 -10.52
CA ALA A 826 -46.20 32.26 -10.24
C ALA A 826 -46.12 31.78 -8.77
N ARG A 827 -45.69 30.56 -8.56
CA ARG A 827 -45.32 30.06 -7.24
C ARG A 827 -44.04 30.78 -6.76
N GLU A 828 -43.91 30.96 -5.46
CA GLU A 828 -42.66 31.41 -4.89
C GLU A 828 -41.58 30.39 -5.17
N ARG A 829 -40.39 30.83 -5.67
CA ARG A 829 -39.26 29.94 -6.00
C ARG A 829 -38.76 29.25 -4.74
N ASP A 830 -38.26 28.04 -4.94
CA ASP A 830 -37.59 27.26 -3.91
C ASP A 830 -36.36 28.04 -3.34
N VAL A 831 -35.74 27.51 -2.26
CA VAL A 831 -34.55 28.13 -1.67
C VAL A 831 -33.44 28.13 -2.71
N ARG A 832 -32.87 29.31 -2.96
CA ARG A 832 -31.78 29.44 -3.94
C ARG A 832 -30.56 28.57 -3.56
N PRO A 833 -30.00 27.77 -4.48
CA PRO A 833 -28.75 27.04 -4.25
C PRO A 833 -27.61 27.98 -3.82
N PRO A 834 -26.74 27.57 -2.86
CA PRO A 834 -25.66 28.41 -2.34
C PRO A 834 -24.48 28.50 -3.34
N ILE A 835 -24.75 28.95 -4.56
CA ILE A 835 -23.78 29.05 -5.64
C ILE A 835 -23.29 30.50 -5.73
N ALA A 836 -21.95 30.68 -5.72
CA ALA A 836 -21.32 31.99 -5.76
C ALA A 836 -21.59 32.71 -7.09
N GLN A 837 -21.76 34.03 -7.04
CA GLN A 837 -21.99 34.87 -8.22
C GLN A 837 -20.72 35.57 -8.68
N GLY A 838 -20.65 35.91 -9.98
CA GLY A 838 -19.58 36.75 -10.54
C GLY A 838 -18.28 36.02 -10.86
N LEU A 839 -18.27 34.70 -10.78
CA LEU A 839 -17.13 33.89 -11.21
C LEU A 839 -17.10 33.76 -12.76
N PRO A 840 -15.93 33.47 -13.35
CA PRO A 840 -15.87 33.10 -14.78
C PRO A 840 -16.69 31.83 -15.03
N LEU A 841 -17.39 31.73 -16.15
CA LEU A 841 -18.28 30.61 -16.47
C LEU A 841 -17.62 29.22 -16.31
N GLN A 842 -16.33 29.14 -16.60
CA GLN A 842 -15.52 27.89 -16.46
C GLN A 842 -15.30 27.45 -15.00
N ALA A 843 -15.64 28.27 -14.03
CA ALA A 843 -15.55 27.95 -12.61
C ALA A 843 -16.84 27.31 -12.05
N TYR A 844 -17.90 27.24 -12.83
CA TYR A 844 -19.15 26.57 -12.48
C TYR A 844 -19.15 25.15 -13.06
N SER A 845 -19.49 24.18 -12.23
CA SER A 845 -19.70 22.81 -12.69
C SER A 845 -21.03 22.67 -13.42
N ASP A 846 -21.16 21.65 -14.22
CA ASP A 846 -22.41 21.32 -14.92
C ASP A 846 -23.57 21.12 -13.96
N ASP A 847 -23.34 20.44 -12.81
CA ASP A 847 -24.34 20.24 -11.77
C ASP A 847 -24.81 21.54 -11.14
N GLN A 848 -23.89 22.48 -10.90
CA GLN A 848 -24.24 23.81 -10.39
C GLN A 848 -25.11 24.64 -11.35
N LEU A 849 -24.85 24.50 -12.64
CA LEU A 849 -25.68 25.13 -13.68
C LEU A 849 -27.04 24.47 -13.74
N ASP A 850 -27.13 23.15 -13.63
CA ASP A 850 -28.38 22.39 -13.62
C ASP A 850 -29.24 22.70 -12.39
N ASP A 851 -28.62 22.82 -11.21
CA ASP A 851 -29.29 23.23 -9.97
C ASP A 851 -29.90 24.64 -10.12
N LEU A 852 -29.20 25.57 -10.75
CA LEU A 852 -29.71 26.93 -10.97
C LEU A 852 -30.84 26.94 -12.01
N VAL A 853 -30.76 26.13 -13.06
CA VAL A 853 -31.84 25.97 -14.04
C VAL A 853 -33.09 25.39 -13.37
N SER A 854 -32.91 24.36 -12.53
CA SER A 854 -34.00 23.75 -11.75
C SER A 854 -34.63 24.76 -10.81
N TRP A 855 -33.82 25.58 -10.13
CA TRP A 855 -34.29 26.65 -9.27
C TRP A 855 -35.04 27.75 -10.03
N ILE A 856 -34.57 28.13 -11.21
CA ILE A 856 -35.27 29.11 -12.08
C ILE A 856 -36.67 28.62 -12.47
N ARG A 857 -36.83 27.31 -12.70
CA ARG A 857 -38.08 26.68 -13.09
C ARG A 857 -39.01 26.35 -11.92
N SER A 858 -38.52 26.42 -10.70
CA SER A 858 -39.33 26.09 -9.50
C SER A 858 -40.53 27.01 -9.27
N ASP A 859 -40.54 28.18 -9.91
CA ASP A 859 -41.65 29.10 -9.87
C ASP A 859 -42.85 28.70 -10.77
N GLY A 860 -42.66 27.65 -11.61
CA GLY A 860 -43.69 27.09 -12.47
C GLY A 860 -44.10 27.99 -13.64
N VAL A 861 -43.33 29.02 -13.94
CA VAL A 861 -43.57 29.93 -15.11
C VAL A 861 -42.92 29.30 -16.35
N GLU A 862 -43.71 29.10 -17.38
CA GLU A 862 -43.19 28.66 -18.69
C GLU A 862 -42.39 29.80 -19.33
N ARG A 863 -41.13 29.52 -19.66
CA ARG A 863 -40.20 30.43 -20.31
C ARG A 863 -39.65 29.82 -21.60
N SER A 864 -39.30 30.67 -22.55
CA SER A 864 -38.53 30.26 -23.71
C SER A 864 -37.07 29.94 -23.32
N GLU A 865 -36.36 29.18 -24.15
CA GLU A 865 -34.94 28.86 -23.91
C GLU A 865 -34.07 30.12 -23.74
N ASP A 866 -34.33 31.14 -24.57
CA ASP A 866 -33.57 32.40 -24.51
C ASP A 866 -33.85 33.18 -23.22
N GLU A 867 -35.07 33.14 -22.69
CA GLU A 867 -35.43 33.78 -21.41
C GLU A 867 -34.82 33.04 -20.24
N GLU A 868 -34.79 31.70 -20.26
CA GLU A 868 -34.10 30.89 -19.21
C GLU A 868 -32.59 31.14 -19.23
N VAL A 869 -31.97 31.24 -20.39
CA VAL A 869 -30.54 31.57 -20.53
C VAL A 869 -30.24 32.99 -20.02
N GLU A 870 -31.12 33.97 -20.29
CA GLU A 870 -30.88 35.33 -19.78
C GLU A 870 -31.06 35.38 -18.25
N GLN A 871 -32.05 34.69 -17.70
CA GLN A 871 -32.18 34.56 -16.24
C GLN A 871 -31.02 33.83 -15.56
N LEU A 872 -30.51 32.76 -16.20
CA LEU A 872 -29.34 32.06 -15.71
C LEU A 872 -28.10 32.97 -15.71
N ARG A 873 -27.95 33.79 -16.76
CA ARG A 873 -26.86 34.80 -16.86
C ARG A 873 -26.96 35.84 -15.78
N GLU A 874 -28.18 36.37 -15.54
CA GLU A 874 -28.43 37.37 -14.46
C GLU A 874 -28.16 36.75 -13.09
N THR A 875 -28.61 35.51 -12.88
CA THR A 875 -28.41 34.78 -11.61
C THR A 875 -26.93 34.53 -11.30
N LEU A 876 -26.11 34.29 -12.32
CA LEU A 876 -24.67 34.13 -12.22
C LEU A 876 -23.89 35.45 -12.24
N ALA A 877 -24.58 36.58 -12.45
CA ALA A 877 -24.00 37.93 -12.59
C ALA A 877 -22.90 38.02 -13.69
N LEU A 878 -23.09 37.35 -14.82
CA LEU A 878 -22.13 37.33 -15.93
C LEU A 878 -22.22 38.60 -16.76
N LYS A 879 -21.21 39.46 -16.69
CA LYS A 879 -21.17 40.78 -17.32
C LYS A 879 -20.84 40.76 -18.84
N ARG A 880 -20.37 39.64 -19.39
CA ARG A 880 -19.92 39.51 -20.79
C ARG A 880 -20.87 38.62 -21.59
N ARG A 881 -21.30 39.14 -22.75
CA ARG A 881 -21.97 38.34 -23.80
C ARG A 881 -20.88 37.83 -24.75
N GLY A 882 -20.95 36.56 -25.10
CA GLY A 882 -20.05 35.97 -26.10
C GLY A 882 -20.56 34.64 -26.58
N THR A 883 -20.34 34.33 -27.83
CA THR A 883 -20.88 33.13 -28.50
C THR A 883 -20.56 31.81 -27.72
N THR A 884 -19.43 31.74 -27.07
CA THR A 884 -19.03 30.56 -26.27
C THR A 884 -19.79 30.51 -24.93
N VAL A 885 -20.00 31.68 -24.28
CA VAL A 885 -20.77 31.75 -23.03
C VAL A 885 -22.23 31.41 -23.29
N ASP A 886 -22.80 31.96 -24.35
CA ASP A 886 -24.19 31.71 -24.75
C ASP A 886 -24.40 30.22 -25.11
N ALA A 887 -23.46 29.60 -25.79
CA ALA A 887 -23.54 28.18 -26.15
C ALA A 887 -23.54 27.26 -24.90
N VAL A 888 -22.72 27.53 -23.86
CA VAL A 888 -22.67 26.74 -22.62
C VAL A 888 -23.96 26.91 -21.83
N LEU A 889 -24.48 28.14 -21.69
CA LEU A 889 -25.74 28.39 -20.99
C LEU A 889 -26.92 27.77 -21.69
N HIS A 890 -27.02 27.83 -23.04
CA HIS A 890 -28.02 27.12 -23.79
C HIS A 890 -27.91 25.60 -23.62
N HIS A 891 -26.71 25.06 -23.55
CA HIS A 891 -26.51 23.64 -23.31
C HIS A 891 -27.03 23.21 -21.95
N ALA A 892 -26.76 23.98 -20.89
CA ALA A 892 -27.27 23.75 -19.55
C ALA A 892 -28.80 23.79 -19.50
N VAL A 893 -29.41 24.79 -20.11
CA VAL A 893 -30.88 24.93 -20.20
C VAL A 893 -31.53 23.77 -20.98
N LYS A 894 -30.89 23.28 -22.06
CA LYS A 894 -31.37 22.12 -22.81
C LYS A 894 -31.25 20.83 -22.04
N ARG A 895 -30.15 20.62 -21.31
CA ARG A 895 -29.89 19.43 -20.50
C ARG A 895 -30.95 19.26 -19.41
N GLY A 896 -31.33 20.33 -18.75
CA GLY A 896 -32.42 20.33 -17.76
C GLY A 896 -33.83 20.17 -18.32
N ARG A 897 -34.03 20.12 -19.66
CA ARG A 897 -35.34 19.81 -20.31
C ARG A 897 -35.52 18.34 -20.68
N ASN A 898 -34.42 17.56 -20.76
CA ASN A 898 -34.45 16.14 -20.99
C ASN A 898 -34.46 15.38 -19.66
#